data_ffb92582d44322b13e71596f84bae142
#
_entry.id   ffb92582d44322b13e71596f84bae142
#
_cell.length_a   1.000
_cell.length_b   1.000
_cell.length_c   1.000
_cell.angle_alpha   90.00
_cell.angle_beta   90.00
_cell.angle_gamma   90.00
#
_symmetry.space_group_name_H-M   'P 1'
#
loop_
_entity.id
_entity.type
_entity.pdbx_description
1 polymer ?
#
loop_
_entity_poly.entity_id
_entity_poly.type
_entity_poly.pdbx_seq_one_letter_code
_entity_poly.pdbx_strand_id
1 'polypeptide(L)'
;MLLLAAKKVMNQKALSSLEYPKIIERLIEKASSPMGKELCRKLQPSTDINKIRLMQTQTKDALTRLFQKGSVSFGSVKDIRGSLKRLEIGSSLGIMEILSVCALLENTSRVKAYSRGDRSDLPSDSLDSMFEQLAPLTPLSSEIRRCILSEDEISDDASPALRQVRRNMKVTNDRIHTQLSGLVNGNARTYLQDSVITMRNGRYCIPVKAEYKGQVPGMIHDQSSTGSTLFIEPMAVVKLNNNMRELELQEQKEIEIILAGLSEQIAEEREAIALNLELMVQLDFIFARAGLAMDMNGSEPVFNEEGRVLLKKARHPLIPKKKVVPIDIRLGDDFDLLIITGPNTGGKTVSLKTVGLLTLMGQAGLHIPALDRSELAIFHEIYADIGDEQSIEQSLSTFSSHMTNIVSFLEKANSRSLVLFDELGAGTDPTEGAALAISILSYLHDKGIRTMATTHYSELKVYALSTPGVENACCEFSVKTLRPTYRLLIGIPGKSNAFAISSKLGLSDQIIERAKEQISEQDESFEDVLSSLEENRVTIENERLEIARYKEEIKTLKAQLESRQEKLDAQRDRILRQANEEAHKVLEEAKEYADQTMKLFHKFQKNNVDTSAVERERQELRKRMNKAEKNMSDRQETKKPKKQLTAKDIRPGDSVKVLSMNLKGTVGSRPDSKGFLFVQMGIIRSKVHLSDLELVDEPVITTPSLQKTGAGKIRMSKSASVSTEINLLGRTVDEAIAELDKYLDDAYIAHLKSVRIVHGKGTGALRKGIHDYLRRQKHVSSFRLGEFGEGDAGVTIVDFK
;
A
#
# COMPACT_ATOMS: atom_id res chain seq x y z
N MET A 1 -19.18 -30.42 32.57
CA MET A 1 -20.42 -29.80 32.06
C MET A 1 -20.12 -28.29 31.87
N LEU A 2 -19.31 -27.94 30.84
CA LEU A 2 -19.01 -26.58 30.47
C LEU A 2 -20.06 -26.17 29.43
N LEU A 3 -20.92 -25.23 29.79
CA LEU A 3 -21.86 -24.60 28.88
C LEU A 3 -21.07 -24.06 27.65
N LEU A 4 -21.34 -24.67 26.49
CA LEU A 4 -21.07 -24.08 25.19
C LEU A 4 -21.88 -22.78 25.11
N ALA A 5 -21.30 -21.66 25.50
CA ALA A 5 -21.82 -20.36 25.16
C ALA A 5 -21.95 -20.36 23.61
N ALA A 6 -23.17 -20.33 23.13
CA ALA A 6 -23.47 -20.25 21.71
C ALA A 6 -22.61 -19.08 21.16
N LYS A 7 -21.67 -19.38 20.25
CA LYS A 7 -20.85 -18.39 19.57
C LYS A 7 -21.82 -17.43 18.90
N LYS A 8 -21.97 -16.21 19.43
CA LYS A 8 -22.86 -15.20 18.89
C LYS A 8 -22.32 -14.84 17.49
N VAL A 9 -22.99 -15.38 16.48
CA VAL A 9 -22.63 -15.13 15.07
C VAL A 9 -23.12 -13.74 14.73
N MET A 10 -22.27 -12.91 14.18
CA MET A 10 -22.63 -11.57 13.69
C MET A 10 -23.78 -11.64 12.68
N ASN A 11 -24.62 -10.62 12.61
CA ASN A 11 -25.81 -10.58 11.79
C ASN A 11 -25.53 -10.95 10.32
N GLN A 12 -26.05 -12.08 9.87
CA GLN A 12 -25.81 -12.62 8.51
C GLN A 12 -26.33 -11.68 7.42
N LYS A 13 -27.45 -10.97 7.66
CA LYS A 13 -27.98 -9.98 6.73
C LYS A 13 -26.99 -8.83 6.53
N ALA A 14 -26.39 -8.33 7.62
CA ALA A 14 -25.37 -7.29 7.53
C ALA A 14 -24.11 -7.75 6.77
N LEU A 15 -23.64 -8.99 6.99
CA LEU A 15 -22.52 -9.54 6.23
C LEU A 15 -22.78 -9.55 4.72
N SER A 16 -24.01 -9.92 4.32
CA SER A 16 -24.41 -9.95 2.90
C SER A 16 -24.59 -8.56 2.32
N SER A 17 -25.31 -7.67 3.00
CA SER A 17 -25.55 -6.28 2.54
C SER A 17 -24.25 -5.47 2.42
N LEU A 18 -23.28 -5.73 3.30
CA LEU A 18 -21.95 -5.11 3.27
C LEU A 18 -20.96 -5.85 2.35
N GLU A 19 -21.40 -6.87 1.63
CA GLU A 19 -20.61 -7.61 0.65
C GLU A 19 -19.34 -8.30 1.23
N TYR A 20 -19.34 -8.63 2.53
CA TYR A 20 -18.24 -9.33 3.18
C TYR A 20 -17.88 -10.68 2.51
N PRO A 21 -18.82 -11.49 2.01
CA PRO A 21 -18.50 -12.72 1.28
C PRO A 21 -17.58 -12.51 0.08
N LYS A 22 -17.68 -11.36 -0.63
CA LYS A 22 -16.78 -11.04 -1.75
C LYS A 22 -15.33 -10.81 -1.30
N ILE A 23 -15.13 -10.31 -0.08
CA ILE A 23 -13.79 -10.20 0.52
C ILE A 23 -13.23 -11.59 0.84
N ILE A 24 -14.10 -12.47 1.36
CA ILE A 24 -13.71 -13.85 1.63
C ILE A 24 -13.34 -14.60 0.35
N GLU A 25 -14.05 -14.38 -0.75
CA GLU A 25 -13.68 -14.96 -2.07
C GLU A 25 -12.28 -14.51 -2.50
N ARG A 26 -11.98 -13.22 -2.40
CA ARG A 26 -10.62 -12.70 -2.69
C ARG A 26 -9.56 -13.26 -1.74
N LEU A 27 -9.91 -13.49 -0.48
CA LEU A 27 -9.00 -14.10 0.48
C LEU A 27 -8.72 -15.57 0.12
N ILE A 28 -9.74 -16.32 -0.31
CA ILE A 28 -9.61 -17.72 -0.76
C ILE A 28 -8.65 -17.84 -1.95
N GLU A 29 -8.65 -16.85 -2.87
CA GLU A 29 -7.72 -16.84 -4.01
C GLU A 29 -6.25 -16.72 -3.57
N LYS A 30 -5.98 -16.18 -2.38
CA LYS A 30 -4.62 -16.04 -1.84
C LYS A 30 -4.11 -17.27 -1.11
N ALA A 31 -4.99 -18.15 -0.64
CA ALA A 31 -4.60 -19.39 0.00
C ALA A 31 -4.21 -20.45 -1.04
N SER A 32 -3.12 -21.15 -0.79
CA SER A 32 -2.57 -22.16 -1.69
C SER A 32 -3.20 -23.54 -1.47
N SER A 33 -3.42 -23.93 -0.21
CA SER A 33 -3.90 -25.25 0.17
C SER A 33 -5.44 -25.32 0.25
N PRO A 34 -6.05 -26.47 -0.10
CA PRO A 34 -7.50 -26.67 0.07
C PRO A 34 -7.98 -26.40 1.51
N MET A 35 -7.18 -26.83 2.50
CA MET A 35 -7.50 -26.63 3.91
C MET A 35 -7.34 -25.16 4.35
N GLY A 36 -6.34 -24.45 3.86
CA GLY A 36 -6.19 -23.00 4.04
C GLY A 36 -7.37 -22.23 3.45
N LYS A 37 -7.82 -22.62 2.25
CA LYS A 37 -9.03 -22.08 1.63
C LYS A 37 -10.30 -22.34 2.48
N GLU A 38 -10.37 -23.48 3.14
CA GLU A 38 -11.48 -23.78 4.05
C GLU A 38 -11.44 -22.89 5.31
N LEU A 39 -10.25 -22.62 5.88
CA LEU A 39 -10.12 -21.65 6.97
C LEU A 39 -10.53 -20.25 6.53
N CYS A 40 -10.15 -19.83 5.32
CA CYS A 40 -10.59 -18.56 4.74
C CYS A 40 -12.12 -18.48 4.65
N ARG A 41 -12.81 -19.54 4.17
CA ARG A 41 -14.29 -19.58 4.08
C ARG A 41 -14.97 -19.47 5.44
N LYS A 42 -14.35 -20.02 6.48
CA LYS A 42 -14.87 -20.01 7.86
C LYS A 42 -14.53 -18.75 8.63
N LEU A 43 -13.80 -17.82 8.03
CA LEU A 43 -13.36 -16.59 8.70
C LEU A 43 -14.57 -15.69 8.96
N GLN A 44 -14.80 -15.40 10.22
CA GLN A 44 -15.84 -14.48 10.69
C GLN A 44 -15.24 -13.41 11.59
N PRO A 45 -15.84 -12.20 11.61
CA PRO A 45 -15.45 -11.14 12.52
C PRO A 45 -15.55 -11.59 13.97
N SER A 46 -14.56 -11.23 14.79
CA SER A 46 -14.52 -11.53 16.23
C SER A 46 -14.89 -10.30 17.04
N THR A 47 -15.42 -10.53 18.25
CA THR A 47 -15.65 -9.48 19.25
C THR A 47 -14.63 -9.52 20.39
N ASP A 48 -13.69 -10.47 20.36
CA ASP A 48 -12.61 -10.60 21.32
C ASP A 48 -11.39 -9.77 20.87
N ILE A 49 -11.09 -8.74 21.63
CA ILE A 49 -9.97 -7.81 21.34
C ILE A 49 -8.62 -8.51 21.27
N ASN A 50 -8.38 -9.51 22.15
CA ASN A 50 -7.10 -10.21 22.19
C ASN A 50 -6.92 -11.07 20.95
N LYS A 51 -7.98 -11.75 20.53
CA LYS A 51 -7.98 -12.52 19.30
C LYS A 51 -7.80 -11.63 18.07
N ILE A 52 -8.50 -10.48 18.01
CA ILE A 52 -8.38 -9.51 16.92
C ILE A 52 -6.94 -9.02 16.85
N ARG A 53 -6.36 -8.56 17.96
CA ARG A 53 -4.98 -8.07 18.01
C ARG A 53 -3.97 -9.13 17.58
N LEU A 54 -4.11 -10.36 18.07
CA LEU A 54 -3.25 -11.48 17.66
C LEU A 54 -3.31 -11.67 16.14
N MET A 55 -4.51 -11.74 15.58
CA MET A 55 -4.70 -11.92 14.14
C MET A 55 -4.13 -10.76 13.32
N GLN A 56 -4.29 -9.51 13.79
CA GLN A 56 -3.72 -8.32 13.15
C GLN A 56 -2.19 -8.37 13.19
N THR A 57 -1.59 -8.67 14.34
CA THR A 57 -0.14 -8.79 14.48
C THR A 57 0.42 -9.89 13.56
N GLN A 58 -0.20 -11.08 13.54
CA GLN A 58 0.19 -12.15 12.61
C GLN A 58 0.12 -11.72 11.15
N THR A 59 -0.92 -10.98 10.76
CA THR A 59 -1.07 -10.46 9.39
C THR A 59 0.03 -9.46 9.07
N LYS A 60 0.36 -8.57 10.00
CA LYS A 60 1.44 -7.57 9.87
C LYS A 60 2.81 -8.26 9.72
N ASP A 61 3.11 -9.23 10.59
CA ASP A 61 4.39 -9.93 10.57
C ASP A 61 4.56 -10.74 9.28
N ALA A 62 3.50 -11.42 8.83
CA ALA A 62 3.50 -12.10 7.54
C ALA A 62 3.67 -11.12 6.37
N LEU A 63 3.01 -9.96 6.41
CA LEU A 63 3.16 -8.92 5.40
C LEU A 63 4.59 -8.37 5.36
N THR A 64 5.19 -8.14 6.52
CA THR A 64 6.60 -7.72 6.65
C THR A 64 7.54 -8.75 6.02
N ARG A 65 7.30 -10.04 6.30
CA ARG A 65 8.08 -11.13 5.70
C ARG A 65 7.92 -11.21 4.18
N LEU A 66 6.69 -10.98 3.65
CA LEU A 66 6.45 -10.93 2.20
C LEU A 66 7.25 -9.81 1.53
N PHE A 67 7.35 -8.63 2.16
CA PHE A 67 8.15 -7.53 1.62
C PHE A 67 9.66 -7.79 1.68
N GLN A 68 10.14 -8.43 2.74
CA GLN A 68 11.56 -8.65 2.96
C GLN A 68 12.12 -9.86 2.21
N LYS A 69 11.36 -10.97 2.18
CA LYS A 69 11.83 -12.27 1.68
C LYS A 69 11.08 -12.76 0.43
N GLY A 70 10.07 -12.00 -0.02
CA GLY A 70 9.20 -12.43 -1.12
C GLY A 70 8.17 -13.47 -0.70
N SER A 71 7.48 -14.03 -1.70
CA SER A 71 6.40 -14.99 -1.49
C SER A 71 6.92 -16.35 -1.02
N VAL A 72 6.18 -16.97 -0.12
CA VAL A 72 6.36 -18.36 0.30
C VAL A 72 5.24 -19.21 -0.31
N SER A 73 5.60 -20.39 -0.81
CA SER A 73 4.63 -21.36 -1.33
C SER A 73 4.41 -22.47 -0.32
N PHE A 74 3.16 -22.62 0.13
CA PHE A 74 2.78 -23.75 1.00
C PHE A 74 2.45 -25.01 0.18
N GLY A 75 2.48 -24.94 -1.13
CA GLY A 75 2.20 -26.04 -2.06
C GLY A 75 0.75 -26.55 -1.96
N SER A 76 0.44 -27.54 -2.75
CA SER A 76 -0.84 -28.25 -2.68
C SER A 76 -0.80 -29.29 -1.55
N VAL A 77 -0.85 -28.88 -0.31
CA VAL A 77 -0.94 -29.80 0.83
C VAL A 77 -2.31 -30.46 0.81
N LYS A 78 -2.33 -31.77 0.51
CA LYS A 78 -3.53 -32.61 0.54
C LYS A 78 -3.93 -32.87 2.00
N ASP A 79 -5.23 -33.10 2.22
CA ASP A 79 -5.72 -33.49 3.54
C ASP A 79 -5.35 -34.96 3.84
N ILE A 80 -4.39 -35.14 4.72
CA ILE A 80 -3.90 -36.47 5.13
C ILE A 80 -4.46 -36.94 6.47
N ARG A 81 -5.41 -36.19 7.08
CA ARG A 81 -5.99 -36.57 8.39
C ARG A 81 -6.65 -37.94 8.37
N GLY A 82 -7.26 -38.34 7.26
CA GLY A 82 -7.82 -39.66 7.06
C GLY A 82 -6.74 -40.76 7.08
N SER A 83 -5.60 -40.50 6.41
CA SER A 83 -4.46 -41.41 6.38
C SER A 83 -3.82 -41.56 7.77
N LEU A 84 -3.64 -40.46 8.50
CA LEU A 84 -3.12 -40.49 9.88
C LEU A 84 -4.04 -41.29 10.84
N LYS A 85 -5.37 -41.17 10.68
CA LYS A 85 -6.31 -42.00 11.47
C LYS A 85 -6.24 -43.48 11.13
N ARG A 86 -6.01 -43.85 9.88
CA ARG A 86 -5.83 -45.24 9.47
C ARG A 86 -4.57 -45.85 10.08
N LEU A 87 -3.47 -45.05 10.18
CA LEU A 87 -2.25 -45.49 10.87
C LEU A 87 -2.47 -45.76 12.35
N GLU A 88 -3.35 -44.99 13.01
CA GLU A 88 -3.72 -45.25 14.45
C GLU A 88 -4.30 -46.65 14.70
N ILE A 89 -5.03 -47.18 13.74
CA ILE A 89 -5.66 -48.52 13.82
C ILE A 89 -4.79 -49.61 13.17
N GLY A 90 -3.51 -49.30 12.87
CA GLY A 90 -2.56 -50.25 12.32
C GLY A 90 -2.74 -50.60 10.84
N SER A 91 -3.49 -49.78 10.06
CA SER A 91 -3.68 -50.03 8.64
C SER A 91 -2.53 -49.47 7.82
N SER A 92 -2.04 -50.19 6.82
CA SER A 92 -1.05 -49.68 5.88
C SER A 92 -1.66 -48.64 4.91
N LEU A 93 -0.85 -47.68 4.49
CA LEU A 93 -1.19 -46.65 3.53
C LEU A 93 -0.88 -47.11 2.09
N GLY A 94 -1.67 -46.63 1.15
CA GLY A 94 -1.37 -46.80 -0.27
C GLY A 94 -0.33 -45.81 -0.79
N ILE A 95 0.18 -46.03 -2.01
CA ILE A 95 1.22 -45.21 -2.66
C ILE A 95 0.84 -43.73 -2.67
N MET A 96 -0.37 -43.39 -3.09
CA MET A 96 -0.87 -41.99 -3.16
C MET A 96 -0.92 -41.29 -1.80
N GLU A 97 -1.25 -42.03 -0.73
CA GLU A 97 -1.30 -41.52 0.63
C GLU A 97 0.11 -41.22 1.16
N ILE A 98 1.05 -42.17 0.95
CA ILE A 98 2.45 -42.02 1.33
C ILE A 98 3.10 -40.85 0.57
N LEU A 99 2.85 -40.73 -0.73
CA LEU A 99 3.32 -39.58 -1.52
C LEU A 99 2.73 -38.26 -1.04
N SER A 100 1.49 -38.25 -0.55
CA SER A 100 0.86 -37.06 0.03
C SER A 100 1.55 -36.63 1.33
N VAL A 101 1.94 -37.59 2.17
CA VAL A 101 2.76 -37.35 3.36
C VAL A 101 4.13 -36.82 2.96
N CYS A 102 4.79 -37.45 1.99
CA CYS A 102 6.09 -37.00 1.49
C CYS A 102 6.03 -35.55 0.98
N ALA A 103 5.03 -35.21 0.18
CA ALA A 103 4.81 -33.84 -0.31
C ALA A 103 4.63 -32.83 0.82
N LEU A 104 3.91 -33.20 1.90
CA LEU A 104 3.80 -32.36 3.10
C LEU A 104 5.19 -32.11 3.71
N LEU A 105 6.00 -33.18 3.92
CA LEU A 105 7.31 -33.05 4.53
C LEU A 105 8.29 -32.22 3.70
N GLU A 106 8.31 -32.41 2.38
CA GLU A 106 9.11 -31.62 1.46
C GLU A 106 8.69 -30.13 1.49
N ASN A 107 7.38 -29.84 1.51
CA ASN A 107 6.85 -28.50 1.65
C ASN A 107 7.23 -27.89 3.01
N THR A 108 7.13 -28.66 4.10
CA THR A 108 7.54 -28.25 5.44
C THR A 108 9.02 -27.88 5.47
N SER A 109 9.87 -28.66 4.81
CA SER A 109 11.32 -28.36 4.70
C SER A 109 11.55 -27.00 3.99
N ARG A 110 10.86 -26.74 2.88
CA ARG A 110 10.97 -25.48 2.15
C ARG A 110 10.46 -24.28 2.96
N VAL A 111 9.33 -24.44 3.63
CA VAL A 111 8.75 -23.40 4.49
C VAL A 111 9.64 -23.11 5.69
N LYS A 112 10.22 -24.11 6.30
CA LYS A 112 11.19 -23.93 7.38
C LYS A 112 12.48 -23.25 6.91
N ALA A 113 12.97 -23.57 5.71
CA ALA A 113 14.12 -22.89 5.09
C ALA A 113 13.84 -21.42 4.82
N TYR A 114 12.62 -21.08 4.36
CA TYR A 114 12.19 -19.70 4.19
C TYR A 114 12.31 -18.87 5.49
N SER A 115 12.02 -19.47 6.65
CA SER A 115 12.18 -18.80 7.95
C SER A 115 13.64 -18.51 8.30
N ARG A 116 14.60 -19.43 7.97
CA ARG A 116 16.00 -19.39 8.39
C ARG A 116 16.89 -18.38 7.66
N GLY A 117 16.43 -17.74 6.57
CA GLY A 117 17.25 -16.77 5.82
C GLY A 117 17.70 -15.59 6.68
N ASP A 118 18.89 -15.05 6.42
CA ASP A 118 19.68 -13.96 7.09
C ASP A 118 18.90 -13.13 8.14
N ARG A 119 18.83 -13.67 9.36
CA ARG A 119 18.08 -13.09 10.48
C ARG A 119 18.94 -12.51 11.59
N SER A 120 20.23 -12.33 11.37
CA SER A 120 21.12 -11.86 12.46
C SER A 120 20.70 -10.51 13.07
N ASP A 121 19.87 -9.71 12.39
CA ASP A 121 19.52 -8.35 12.81
C ASP A 121 18.01 -8.05 12.93
N LEU A 122 17.11 -9.02 12.72
CA LEU A 122 15.67 -8.78 12.82
C LEU A 122 15.11 -9.20 14.19
N PRO A 123 14.23 -8.38 14.80
CA PRO A 123 13.57 -8.76 16.04
C PRO A 123 12.66 -9.99 15.82
N SER A 124 12.50 -10.81 16.86
CA SER A 124 11.56 -11.93 16.87
C SER A 124 10.13 -11.44 16.60
N ASP A 125 9.37 -12.18 15.80
CA ASP A 125 7.98 -11.86 15.45
C ASP A 125 7.00 -12.97 15.92
N SER A 126 5.69 -12.71 15.80
CA SER A 126 4.65 -13.63 16.28
C SER A 126 4.61 -14.99 15.55
N LEU A 127 5.26 -15.13 14.41
CA LEU A 127 5.26 -16.32 13.58
C LEU A 127 6.46 -17.25 13.85
N ASP A 128 7.49 -16.77 14.54
CA ASP A 128 8.72 -17.52 14.77
C ASP A 128 8.45 -18.87 15.43
N SER A 129 7.64 -18.89 16.47
CA SER A 129 7.31 -20.13 17.20
C SER A 129 6.63 -21.16 16.29
N MET A 130 5.81 -20.74 15.33
CA MET A 130 5.17 -21.64 14.37
C MET A 130 6.19 -22.25 13.39
N PHE A 131 7.14 -21.44 12.89
CA PHE A 131 8.19 -21.93 12.01
C PHE A 131 9.21 -22.81 12.74
N GLU A 132 9.51 -22.54 13.99
CA GLU A 132 10.42 -23.36 14.82
C GLU A 132 9.88 -24.75 15.09
N GLN A 133 8.57 -24.86 15.36
CA GLN A 133 7.89 -26.13 15.64
C GLN A 133 7.76 -27.03 14.39
N LEU A 134 7.95 -26.51 13.17
CA LEU A 134 7.94 -27.33 11.96
C LEU A 134 9.07 -28.37 12.00
N ALA A 135 8.73 -29.63 11.82
CA ALA A 135 9.65 -30.77 11.77
C ALA A 135 9.75 -31.31 10.32
N PRO A 136 10.81 -31.01 9.56
CA PRO A 136 10.94 -31.43 8.17
C PRO A 136 11.00 -32.93 7.93
N LEU A 137 11.42 -33.73 8.95
CA LEU A 137 11.57 -35.19 8.87
C LEU A 137 12.25 -35.62 7.56
N THR A 138 13.34 -34.96 7.20
CA THR A 138 14.07 -35.19 5.93
C THR A 138 14.49 -36.66 5.71
N PRO A 139 14.92 -37.41 6.72
CA PRO A 139 15.24 -38.81 6.53
C PRO A 139 14.05 -39.64 6.01
N LEU A 140 12.86 -39.44 6.60
CA LEU A 140 11.63 -40.12 6.19
C LEU A 140 11.20 -39.73 4.77
N SER A 141 11.20 -38.44 4.44
CA SER A 141 10.85 -37.98 3.08
C SER A 141 11.82 -38.49 2.02
N SER A 142 13.12 -38.59 2.35
CA SER A 142 14.14 -39.15 1.44
C SER A 142 13.96 -40.65 1.26
N GLU A 143 13.61 -41.38 2.33
CA GLU A 143 13.34 -42.81 2.26
C GLU A 143 12.09 -43.09 1.41
N ILE A 144 11.02 -42.34 1.59
CA ILE A 144 9.81 -42.43 0.73
C ILE A 144 10.18 -42.20 -0.74
N ARG A 145 10.96 -41.19 -1.06
CA ARG A 145 11.40 -40.89 -2.43
C ARG A 145 12.31 -41.94 -3.02
N ARG A 146 13.15 -42.57 -2.19
CA ARG A 146 13.98 -43.71 -2.59
C ARG A 146 13.14 -44.90 -3.01
N CYS A 147 12.05 -45.15 -2.26
CA CYS A 147 11.18 -46.32 -2.48
C CYS A 147 10.11 -46.08 -3.58
N ILE A 148 9.54 -44.87 -3.65
CA ILE A 148 8.41 -44.54 -4.53
C ILE A 148 8.81 -43.43 -5.52
N LEU A 149 8.85 -43.76 -6.82
CA LEU A 149 9.22 -42.86 -7.89
C LEU A 149 8.03 -42.04 -8.38
N SER A 150 6.88 -42.67 -8.55
CA SER A 150 5.65 -42.06 -9.04
C SER A 150 4.41 -42.72 -8.44
N GLU A 151 3.22 -42.23 -8.80
CA GLU A 151 1.92 -42.79 -8.35
C GLU A 151 1.76 -44.29 -8.73
N ASP A 152 2.40 -44.73 -9.80
CA ASP A 152 2.27 -46.07 -10.36
C ASP A 152 3.58 -46.87 -10.28
N GLU A 153 4.66 -46.31 -9.77
CA GLU A 153 5.98 -46.92 -9.85
C GLU A 153 6.73 -46.94 -8.52
N ILE A 154 7.04 -48.14 -8.03
CA ILE A 154 7.96 -48.39 -6.91
C ILE A 154 9.34 -48.69 -7.47
N SER A 155 10.36 -48.07 -6.89
CA SER A 155 11.77 -48.27 -7.30
C SER A 155 12.23 -49.71 -7.13
N ASP A 156 13.07 -50.19 -8.05
CA ASP A 156 13.79 -51.46 -7.87
C ASP A 156 14.71 -51.41 -6.63
N ASP A 157 15.15 -50.20 -6.24
CA ASP A 157 16.02 -50.00 -5.07
C ASP A 157 15.23 -49.92 -3.75
N ALA A 158 13.92 -50.04 -3.81
CA ALA A 158 13.09 -50.04 -2.60
C ALA A 158 13.41 -51.21 -1.64
N SER A 159 13.61 -52.41 -2.23
CA SER A 159 14.12 -53.56 -1.48
C SER A 159 15.01 -54.52 -2.34
N PRO A 160 15.98 -55.19 -1.76
CA PRO A 160 16.75 -56.20 -2.47
C PRO A 160 15.89 -57.35 -3.02
N ALA A 161 14.81 -57.72 -2.32
CA ALA A 161 13.89 -58.77 -2.72
C ALA A 161 13.09 -58.36 -3.96
N LEU A 162 12.53 -57.17 -4.01
CA LEU A 162 11.79 -56.60 -5.16
C LEU A 162 12.71 -56.59 -6.41
N ARG A 163 13.94 -56.10 -6.27
CA ARG A 163 14.93 -56.09 -7.34
C ARG A 163 15.18 -57.46 -7.90
N GLN A 164 15.32 -58.47 -7.02
CA GLN A 164 15.56 -59.85 -7.45
C GLN A 164 14.33 -60.44 -8.18
N VAL A 165 13.11 -60.19 -7.67
CA VAL A 165 11.86 -60.62 -8.32
C VAL A 165 11.74 -60.04 -9.70
N ARG A 166 11.90 -58.72 -9.87
CA ARG A 166 11.83 -58.02 -11.16
C ARG A 166 12.90 -58.49 -12.14
N ARG A 167 14.12 -58.73 -11.64
CA ARG A 167 15.17 -59.34 -12.45
C ARG A 167 14.77 -60.74 -12.96
N ASN A 168 14.18 -61.59 -12.09
CA ASN A 168 13.69 -62.89 -12.45
C ASN A 168 12.54 -62.82 -13.45
N MET A 169 11.63 -61.85 -13.27
CA MET A 169 10.55 -61.60 -14.25
C MET A 169 11.10 -61.23 -15.62
N LYS A 170 12.07 -60.35 -15.69
CA LYS A 170 12.73 -59.97 -16.94
C LYS A 170 13.38 -61.19 -17.64
N VAL A 171 14.13 -61.97 -16.87
CA VAL A 171 14.76 -63.20 -17.41
C VAL A 171 13.71 -64.21 -17.91
N THR A 172 12.60 -64.37 -17.15
CA THR A 172 11.52 -65.27 -17.53
C THR A 172 10.79 -64.78 -18.79
N ASN A 173 10.53 -63.45 -18.87
CA ASN A 173 9.94 -62.82 -20.02
C ASN A 173 10.79 -63.00 -21.28
N ASP A 174 12.11 -62.79 -21.17
CA ASP A 174 13.04 -62.96 -22.30
C ASP A 174 13.06 -64.41 -22.78
N ARG A 175 12.97 -65.37 -21.82
CA ARG A 175 12.88 -66.82 -22.15
C ARG A 175 11.54 -67.16 -22.87
N ILE A 176 10.41 -66.60 -22.40
CA ILE A 176 9.12 -66.79 -23.06
C ILE A 176 9.19 -66.27 -24.51
N HIS A 177 9.67 -65.03 -24.70
CA HIS A 177 9.82 -64.43 -26.00
C HIS A 177 10.74 -65.20 -26.93
N THR A 178 11.85 -65.73 -26.43
CA THR A 178 12.80 -66.57 -27.21
C THR A 178 12.12 -67.85 -27.65
N GLN A 179 11.42 -68.58 -26.78
CA GLN A 179 10.71 -69.80 -27.09
C GLN A 179 9.58 -69.58 -28.13
N LEU A 180 8.75 -68.52 -27.85
CA LEU A 180 7.63 -68.18 -28.75
C LEU A 180 8.12 -67.69 -30.10
N SER A 181 9.17 -66.88 -30.15
CA SER A 181 9.78 -66.43 -31.45
C SER A 181 10.31 -67.62 -32.25
N GLY A 182 10.90 -68.59 -31.55
CA GLY A 182 11.31 -69.85 -32.22
C GLY A 182 10.14 -70.61 -32.83
N LEU A 183 8.96 -70.62 -32.17
CA LEU A 183 7.77 -71.25 -32.73
C LEU A 183 7.15 -70.43 -33.89
N VAL A 184 7.02 -69.08 -33.67
CA VAL A 184 6.40 -68.17 -34.64
C VAL A 184 7.23 -68.12 -35.98
N ASN A 185 8.55 -68.17 -35.90
CA ASN A 185 9.43 -68.11 -37.08
C ASN A 185 9.84 -69.45 -37.59
N GLY A 186 9.50 -70.59 -36.90
CA GLY A 186 9.82 -71.96 -37.22
C GLY A 186 8.69 -72.72 -37.91
N ASN A 187 8.63 -74.01 -37.62
CA ASN A 187 7.70 -74.95 -38.28
C ASN A 187 6.21 -74.66 -38.02
N ALA A 188 5.90 -73.94 -36.94
CA ALA A 188 4.50 -73.56 -36.57
C ALA A 188 3.96 -72.35 -37.39
N ARG A 189 4.79 -71.63 -38.15
CA ARG A 189 4.39 -70.38 -38.88
C ARG A 189 3.22 -70.64 -39.85
N THR A 190 3.14 -71.79 -40.51
CA THR A 190 2.03 -72.12 -41.43
C THR A 190 0.67 -72.28 -40.73
N TYR A 191 0.66 -72.60 -39.44
CA TYR A 191 -0.51 -72.85 -38.66
C TYR A 191 -1.05 -71.54 -37.96
N LEU A 192 -0.24 -70.45 -37.96
CA LEU A 192 -0.60 -69.14 -37.32
C LEU A 192 -1.47 -68.35 -38.23
N GLN A 193 -2.41 -67.58 -37.64
CA GLN A 193 -3.16 -66.55 -38.32
C GLN A 193 -2.27 -65.36 -38.65
N ASP A 194 -1.49 -64.93 -37.65
CA ASP A 194 -0.47 -63.85 -37.69
C ASP A 194 0.80 -64.31 -36.99
N SER A 195 1.97 -63.80 -37.43
CA SER A 195 3.27 -64.14 -36.84
C SER A 195 3.57 -63.17 -35.64
N VAL A 196 2.65 -63.05 -34.71
CA VAL A 196 2.75 -62.16 -33.55
C VAL A 196 2.60 -62.93 -32.23
N ILE A 197 3.30 -62.44 -31.20
CA ILE A 197 3.11 -62.91 -29.81
C ILE A 197 2.07 -62.00 -29.18
N THR A 198 1.03 -62.55 -28.58
CA THR A 198 -0.06 -61.80 -27.93
C THR A 198 -0.21 -62.21 -26.48
N MET A 199 -0.78 -61.32 -25.67
CA MET A 199 -1.14 -61.66 -24.30
C MET A 199 -2.65 -61.81 -24.20
N ARG A 200 -3.11 -62.92 -23.58
CA ARG A 200 -4.54 -63.18 -23.28
C ARG A 200 -4.65 -63.69 -21.84
N ASN A 201 -5.54 -63.08 -21.06
CA ASN A 201 -5.73 -63.43 -19.64
C ASN A 201 -4.43 -63.46 -18.82
N GLY A 202 -3.49 -62.53 -19.12
CA GLY A 202 -2.18 -62.47 -18.43
C GLY A 202 -1.18 -63.56 -18.86
N ARG A 203 -1.42 -64.20 -20.00
CA ARG A 203 -0.54 -65.28 -20.51
C ARG A 203 -0.09 -65.01 -21.94
N TYR A 204 1.13 -65.30 -22.24
CA TYR A 204 1.67 -65.17 -23.57
C TYR A 204 1.16 -66.30 -24.46
N CYS A 205 0.51 -65.98 -25.55
CA CYS A 205 -0.15 -66.86 -26.52
C CYS A 205 0.28 -66.54 -27.96
N ILE A 206 0.06 -67.48 -28.87
CA ILE A 206 0.18 -67.27 -30.30
C ILE A 206 -1.19 -67.46 -30.93
N PRO A 207 -1.55 -66.69 -32.01
CA PRO A 207 -2.82 -66.78 -32.70
C PRO A 207 -2.74 -67.96 -33.76
N VAL A 208 -3.42 -69.03 -33.50
CA VAL A 208 -3.46 -70.25 -34.37
C VAL A 208 -4.80 -70.30 -35.13
N LYS A 209 -4.83 -70.58 -36.39
CA LYS A 209 -6.02 -70.86 -37.17
C LYS A 209 -6.78 -72.06 -36.57
N ALA A 210 -8.08 -71.95 -36.46
CA ALA A 210 -8.91 -72.91 -35.74
C ALA A 210 -8.78 -74.31 -36.34
N GLU A 211 -8.58 -74.39 -37.65
CA GLU A 211 -8.36 -75.69 -38.41
C GLU A 211 -7.05 -76.43 -38.04
N TYR A 212 -6.04 -75.71 -37.52
CA TYR A 212 -4.75 -76.24 -37.09
C TYR A 212 -4.60 -76.42 -35.57
N LYS A 213 -5.72 -76.41 -34.85
CA LYS A 213 -5.73 -76.58 -33.36
C LYS A 213 -4.91 -77.81 -32.90
N GLY A 214 -5.01 -78.95 -33.58
CA GLY A 214 -4.26 -80.17 -33.23
C GLY A 214 -2.78 -80.14 -33.53
N GLN A 215 -2.29 -79.18 -34.30
CA GLN A 215 -0.88 -79.08 -34.74
C GLN A 215 0.01 -78.28 -33.80
N VAL A 216 -0.63 -77.48 -32.93
CA VAL A 216 0.04 -76.63 -31.89
C VAL A 216 -0.41 -77.10 -30.55
N PRO A 217 0.35 -78.03 -29.87
CA PRO A 217 -0.01 -78.46 -28.53
C PRO A 217 0.03 -77.34 -27.51
N GLY A 218 -1.06 -77.08 -26.81
CA GLY A 218 -1.15 -75.99 -25.86
C GLY A 218 -2.56 -75.83 -25.29
N MET A 219 -2.72 -74.85 -24.43
CA MET A 219 -3.98 -74.44 -23.81
C MET A 219 -4.60 -73.26 -24.61
N ILE A 220 -5.88 -73.31 -24.85
CA ILE A 220 -6.64 -72.23 -25.50
C ILE A 220 -7.07 -71.28 -24.39
N HIS A 221 -6.70 -70.00 -24.45
CA HIS A 221 -7.06 -69.01 -23.51
C HIS A 221 -8.15 -68.07 -24.03
N ASP A 222 -8.28 -67.94 -25.34
CA ASP A 222 -9.22 -67.04 -25.95
C ASP A 222 -9.45 -67.44 -27.43
N GLN A 223 -10.55 -66.95 -28.04
CA GLN A 223 -10.78 -67.08 -29.47
C GLN A 223 -11.30 -65.78 -30.07
N SER A 224 -11.03 -65.56 -31.39
CA SER A 224 -11.57 -64.39 -32.08
C SER A 224 -13.11 -64.39 -32.11
N SER A 225 -13.72 -63.27 -32.29
CA SER A 225 -15.19 -63.12 -32.35
C SER A 225 -15.83 -63.96 -33.47
N THR A 226 -15.07 -64.26 -34.51
CA THR A 226 -15.51 -65.17 -35.63
C THR A 226 -15.22 -66.63 -35.38
N GLY A 227 -14.52 -66.98 -34.30
CA GLY A 227 -14.09 -68.35 -34.03
C GLY A 227 -12.96 -68.85 -34.91
N SER A 228 -12.49 -68.13 -35.90
CA SER A 228 -11.46 -68.53 -36.88
C SER A 228 -10.05 -68.55 -36.31
N THR A 229 -9.77 -67.84 -35.22
CA THR A 229 -8.45 -67.76 -34.58
C THR A 229 -8.54 -68.19 -33.14
N LEU A 230 -7.69 -69.09 -32.71
CA LEU A 230 -7.54 -69.51 -31.31
C LEU A 230 -6.24 -68.97 -30.75
N PHE A 231 -6.34 -68.31 -29.57
CA PHE A 231 -5.13 -67.88 -28.89
C PHE A 231 -4.66 -68.99 -27.96
N ILE A 232 -3.60 -69.70 -28.43
CA ILE A 232 -3.06 -70.88 -27.79
C ILE A 232 -1.80 -70.51 -27.00
N GLU A 233 -1.73 -70.90 -25.73
CA GLU A 233 -0.50 -70.97 -24.97
C GLU A 233 0.23 -72.28 -25.30
N PRO A 234 1.34 -72.24 -26.00
CA PRO A 234 2.03 -73.49 -26.37
C PRO A 234 2.57 -74.17 -25.10
N MET A 235 2.55 -75.55 -25.15
CA MET A 235 2.99 -76.38 -24.02
C MET A 235 4.42 -76.06 -23.58
N ALA A 236 5.29 -75.64 -24.57
CA ALA A 236 6.67 -75.18 -24.33
C ALA A 236 6.81 -74.04 -23.38
N VAL A 237 5.80 -73.12 -23.27
CA VAL A 237 5.88 -71.89 -22.45
C VAL A 237 4.95 -71.94 -21.24
N VAL A 238 4.12 -73.00 -21.07
CA VAL A 238 3.16 -73.11 -19.91
C VAL A 238 3.88 -72.95 -18.56
N LYS A 239 5.01 -73.64 -18.40
CA LYS A 239 5.81 -73.54 -17.16
C LYS A 239 6.36 -72.14 -16.96
N LEU A 240 6.80 -71.45 -18.03
CA LEU A 240 7.34 -70.09 -17.97
C LEU A 240 6.25 -69.09 -17.69
N ASN A 241 5.07 -69.25 -18.27
CA ASN A 241 3.91 -68.37 -17.98
C ASN A 241 3.42 -68.58 -16.53
N ASN A 242 3.42 -69.82 -16.02
CA ASN A 242 3.11 -70.09 -14.62
C ASN A 242 4.12 -69.45 -13.68
N ASN A 243 5.42 -69.59 -13.98
CA ASN A 243 6.48 -68.91 -13.20
C ASN A 243 6.37 -67.38 -13.26
N MET A 244 6.01 -66.83 -14.43
CA MET A 244 5.77 -65.39 -14.56
C MET A 244 4.65 -64.96 -13.61
N ARG A 245 3.54 -65.66 -13.58
CA ARG A 245 2.39 -65.37 -12.71
C ARG A 245 2.74 -65.48 -11.22
N GLU A 246 3.56 -66.45 -10.87
CA GLU A 246 4.08 -66.59 -9.50
C GLU A 246 4.99 -65.41 -9.14
N LEU A 247 5.85 -64.96 -10.03
CA LEU A 247 6.71 -63.78 -9.84
C LEU A 247 5.90 -62.49 -9.76
N GLU A 248 4.83 -62.31 -10.54
CA GLU A 248 3.90 -61.18 -10.42
C GLU A 248 3.25 -61.14 -9.02
N LEU A 249 2.82 -62.24 -8.49
CA LEU A 249 2.27 -62.35 -7.14
C LEU A 249 3.34 -62.06 -6.05
N GLN A 250 4.55 -62.51 -6.27
CA GLN A 250 5.69 -62.20 -5.39
C GLN A 250 6.02 -60.69 -5.45
N GLU A 251 6.02 -60.07 -6.62
CA GLU A 251 6.21 -58.63 -6.78
C GLU A 251 5.16 -57.86 -5.98
N GLN A 252 3.88 -58.22 -6.16
CA GLN A 252 2.79 -57.54 -5.46
C GLN A 252 2.91 -57.68 -3.93
N LYS A 253 3.30 -58.87 -3.46
CA LYS A 253 3.54 -59.07 -2.02
C LYS A 253 4.73 -58.28 -1.48
N GLU A 254 5.81 -58.18 -2.24
CA GLU A 254 6.99 -57.37 -1.85
C GLU A 254 6.62 -55.88 -1.84
N ILE A 255 5.80 -55.38 -2.78
CA ILE A 255 5.27 -54.02 -2.76
C ILE A 255 4.45 -53.76 -1.48
N GLU A 256 3.56 -54.69 -1.10
CA GLU A 256 2.77 -54.61 0.13
C GLU A 256 3.68 -54.54 1.39
N ILE A 257 4.75 -55.32 1.44
CA ILE A 257 5.73 -55.28 2.53
C ILE A 257 6.44 -53.93 2.58
N ILE A 258 6.87 -53.37 1.44
CA ILE A 258 7.52 -52.08 1.37
C ILE A 258 6.56 -50.97 1.86
N LEU A 259 5.31 -50.96 1.38
CA LEU A 259 4.30 -49.99 1.79
C LEU A 259 3.97 -50.09 3.28
N ALA A 260 3.90 -51.30 3.81
CA ALA A 260 3.70 -51.53 5.25
C ALA A 260 4.88 -50.98 6.06
N GLY A 261 6.12 -51.23 5.67
CA GLY A 261 7.29 -50.70 6.37
C GLY A 261 7.39 -49.17 6.31
N LEU A 262 7.05 -48.55 5.17
CA LEU A 262 6.97 -47.10 5.10
C LEU A 262 5.81 -46.55 5.96
N SER A 263 4.68 -47.29 6.03
CA SER A 263 3.54 -46.89 6.85
C SER A 263 3.87 -46.93 8.33
N GLU A 264 4.67 -47.90 8.79
CA GLU A 264 5.16 -48.01 10.15
C GLU A 264 6.07 -46.84 10.51
N GLN A 265 7.02 -46.48 9.66
CA GLN A 265 7.87 -45.28 9.87
C GLN A 265 7.06 -43.98 9.92
N ILE A 266 6.04 -43.83 9.08
CA ILE A 266 5.14 -42.68 9.12
C ILE A 266 4.31 -42.69 10.41
N ALA A 267 3.90 -43.85 10.92
CA ALA A 267 3.14 -43.99 12.15
C ALA A 267 3.97 -43.60 13.39
N GLU A 268 5.26 -43.91 13.39
CA GLU A 268 6.17 -43.47 14.46
C GLU A 268 6.25 -41.96 14.57
N GLU A 269 6.24 -41.25 13.47
CA GLU A 269 6.33 -39.78 13.38
C GLU A 269 4.96 -39.09 13.24
N ARG A 270 3.86 -39.78 13.48
CA ARG A 270 2.50 -39.35 13.27
C ARG A 270 2.16 -38.01 13.93
N GLU A 271 2.59 -37.81 15.17
CA GLU A 271 2.30 -36.59 15.93
C GLU A 271 3.01 -35.38 15.32
N ALA A 272 4.26 -35.53 14.93
CA ALA A 272 5.03 -34.49 14.28
C ALA A 272 4.44 -34.16 12.89
N ILE A 273 3.99 -35.18 12.13
CA ILE A 273 3.34 -35.00 10.83
C ILE A 273 1.98 -34.29 10.98
N ALA A 274 1.19 -34.65 12.00
CA ALA A 274 -0.09 -33.97 12.28
C ALA A 274 0.12 -32.51 12.67
N LEU A 275 1.11 -32.20 13.51
CA LEU A 275 1.48 -30.84 13.87
C LEU A 275 1.97 -30.05 12.66
N ASN A 276 2.82 -30.65 11.83
CA ASN A 276 3.26 -30.02 10.58
C ASN A 276 2.06 -29.64 9.69
N LEU A 277 1.10 -30.55 9.52
CA LEU A 277 -0.11 -30.27 8.75
C LEU A 277 -0.87 -29.07 9.30
N GLU A 278 -1.10 -29.05 10.62
CA GLU A 278 -1.83 -27.95 11.28
C GLU A 278 -1.10 -26.61 11.10
N LEU A 279 0.21 -26.57 11.40
CA LEU A 279 1.02 -25.37 11.28
C LEU A 279 1.10 -24.86 9.83
N MET A 280 1.27 -25.77 8.86
CA MET A 280 1.30 -25.40 7.43
C MET A 280 -0.01 -24.79 6.97
N VAL A 281 -1.15 -25.32 7.42
CA VAL A 281 -2.49 -24.79 7.11
C VAL A 281 -2.70 -23.43 7.77
N GLN A 282 -2.28 -23.27 9.03
CA GLN A 282 -2.37 -21.99 9.74
C GLN A 282 -1.47 -20.93 9.09
N LEU A 283 -0.25 -21.26 8.74
CA LEU A 283 0.65 -20.35 8.04
C LEU A 283 0.10 -19.95 6.67
N ASP A 284 -0.41 -20.91 5.87
CA ASP A 284 -1.05 -20.61 4.58
C ASP A 284 -2.19 -19.60 4.73
N PHE A 285 -3.05 -19.78 5.75
CA PHE A 285 -4.13 -18.86 6.09
C PHE A 285 -3.61 -17.48 6.52
N ILE A 286 -2.56 -17.39 7.34
CA ILE A 286 -1.98 -16.12 7.79
C ILE A 286 -1.36 -15.39 6.59
N PHE A 287 -0.60 -16.09 5.76
CA PHE A 287 0.00 -15.50 4.56
C PHE A 287 -1.04 -15.12 3.49
N ALA A 288 -2.18 -15.82 3.41
CA ALA A 288 -3.30 -15.41 2.58
C ALA A 288 -3.86 -14.05 3.02
N ARG A 289 -4.03 -13.81 4.34
CA ARG A 289 -4.43 -12.51 4.89
C ARG A 289 -3.42 -11.41 4.54
N ALA A 290 -2.13 -11.70 4.69
CA ALA A 290 -1.06 -10.78 4.32
C ALA A 290 -1.02 -10.50 2.81
N GLY A 291 -1.22 -11.52 1.98
CA GLY A 291 -1.32 -11.37 0.51
C GLY A 291 -2.50 -10.50 0.09
N LEU A 292 -3.64 -10.64 0.76
CA LEU A 292 -4.80 -9.77 0.54
C LEU A 292 -4.52 -8.33 0.98
N ALA A 293 -3.85 -8.14 2.12
CA ALA A 293 -3.42 -6.82 2.61
C ALA A 293 -2.47 -6.12 1.61
N MET A 294 -1.52 -6.86 1.06
CA MET A 294 -0.59 -6.35 0.04
C MET A 294 -1.34 -5.91 -1.23
N ASP A 295 -2.28 -6.72 -1.71
CA ASP A 295 -3.08 -6.39 -2.89
C ASP A 295 -3.92 -5.12 -2.70
N MET A 296 -4.46 -4.89 -1.51
CA MET A 296 -5.31 -3.73 -1.22
C MET A 296 -4.52 -2.50 -0.76
N ASN A 297 -3.20 -2.59 -0.58
CA ASN A 297 -2.38 -1.62 0.15
C ASN A 297 -3.00 -1.34 1.53
N GLY A 298 -3.34 -2.42 2.22
CA GLY A 298 -3.98 -2.37 3.53
C GLY A 298 -2.99 -2.10 4.64
N SER A 299 -3.42 -1.35 5.65
CA SER A 299 -2.70 -1.09 6.90
C SER A 299 -3.41 -1.73 8.09
N GLU A 300 -2.65 -1.97 9.15
CA GLU A 300 -3.18 -2.44 10.42
C GLU A 300 -4.02 -1.34 11.09
N PRO A 301 -5.34 -1.56 11.36
CA PRO A 301 -6.13 -0.60 12.12
C PRO A 301 -5.83 -0.69 13.63
N VAL A 302 -5.91 0.44 14.32
CA VAL A 302 -5.85 0.50 15.78
C VAL A 302 -7.24 0.22 16.35
N PHE A 303 -7.36 -0.74 17.28
CA PHE A 303 -8.64 -1.08 17.89
C PHE A 303 -8.85 -0.42 19.24
N ASN A 304 -10.08 0.09 19.46
CA ASN A 304 -10.56 0.63 20.71
C ASN A 304 -11.90 -0.01 21.14
N GLU A 305 -12.23 0.11 22.43
CA GLU A 305 -13.51 -0.33 23.01
C GLU A 305 -14.44 0.85 23.34
N GLU A 306 -14.05 2.07 22.99
CA GLU A 306 -14.75 3.33 23.29
C GLU A 306 -15.80 3.67 22.22
N GLY A 307 -15.92 2.88 21.20
CA GLY A 307 -16.85 3.08 20.09
C GLY A 307 -16.39 4.16 19.10
N ARG A 308 -15.08 4.48 19.04
CA ARG A 308 -14.53 5.44 18.08
C ARG A 308 -14.16 4.76 16.76
N VAL A 309 -14.59 5.38 15.68
CA VAL A 309 -14.16 5.05 14.31
C VAL A 309 -13.51 6.29 13.71
N LEU A 310 -12.25 6.17 13.29
CA LEU A 310 -11.49 7.20 12.61
C LEU A 310 -10.77 6.58 11.40
N LEU A 311 -11.37 6.67 10.26
CA LEU A 311 -10.82 6.16 9.00
C LEU A 311 -10.17 7.31 8.22
N LYS A 312 -8.87 7.17 7.92
CA LYS A 312 -8.08 8.15 7.17
C LYS A 312 -7.83 7.62 5.77
N LYS A 313 -8.25 8.37 4.76
CA LYS A 313 -8.10 8.01 3.33
C LYS A 313 -8.55 6.57 3.03
N ALA A 314 -9.65 6.17 3.65
CA ALA A 314 -10.23 4.85 3.48
C ALA A 314 -10.75 4.65 2.06
N ARG A 315 -10.51 3.48 1.50
CA ARG A 315 -10.96 3.09 0.16
C ARG A 315 -11.87 1.88 0.25
N HIS A 316 -12.94 1.88 -0.54
CA HIS A 316 -13.78 0.69 -0.63
C HIS A 316 -13.02 -0.44 -1.34
N PRO A 317 -12.80 -1.60 -0.70
CA PRO A 317 -11.90 -2.63 -1.22
C PRO A 317 -12.38 -3.27 -2.53
N LEU A 318 -13.69 -3.28 -2.79
CA LEU A 318 -14.28 -3.89 -4.00
C LEU A 318 -14.27 -2.96 -5.22
N ILE A 319 -13.96 -1.67 -5.05
CA ILE A 319 -13.83 -0.72 -6.15
C ILE A 319 -12.39 -0.75 -6.69
N PRO A 320 -12.20 -0.77 -8.02
CA PRO A 320 -10.86 -0.77 -8.60
C PRO A 320 -10.00 0.39 -8.10
N LYS A 321 -8.73 0.13 -7.77
CA LYS A 321 -7.78 1.11 -7.20
C LYS A 321 -7.68 2.43 -7.98
N LYS A 322 -7.84 2.39 -9.31
CA LYS A 322 -7.77 3.57 -10.18
C LYS A 322 -9.03 4.45 -10.16
N LYS A 323 -10.16 3.91 -9.69
CA LYS A 323 -11.47 4.58 -9.68
C LYS A 323 -11.90 4.99 -8.27
N VAL A 324 -11.41 4.30 -7.25
CA VAL A 324 -11.82 4.55 -5.86
C VAL A 324 -11.27 5.88 -5.37
N VAL A 325 -12.15 6.72 -4.84
CA VAL A 325 -11.76 7.97 -4.17
C VAL A 325 -11.62 7.69 -2.68
N PRO A 326 -10.49 8.06 -2.07
CA PRO A 326 -10.29 7.87 -0.63
C PRO A 326 -11.15 8.88 0.16
N ILE A 327 -11.79 8.40 1.22
CA ILE A 327 -12.63 9.21 2.10
C ILE A 327 -12.09 9.22 3.53
N ASP A 328 -12.32 10.31 4.23
CA ASP A 328 -12.02 10.46 5.66
C ASP A 328 -13.35 10.40 6.42
N ILE A 329 -13.45 9.50 7.42
CA ILE A 329 -14.67 9.31 8.23
C ILE A 329 -14.30 9.25 9.69
N ARG A 330 -15.08 9.95 10.52
CA ARG A 330 -15.00 9.88 11.97
C ARG A 330 -16.40 9.68 12.58
N LEU A 331 -16.48 8.94 13.66
CA LEU A 331 -17.70 8.65 14.41
C LEU A 331 -17.33 8.22 15.83
N GLY A 332 -18.09 8.66 16.82
CA GLY A 332 -17.90 8.23 18.21
C GLY A 332 -16.91 9.05 19.03
N ASP A 333 -16.53 10.23 18.55
CA ASP A 333 -15.70 11.21 19.24
C ASP A 333 -16.58 12.41 19.67
N ASP A 334 -16.73 13.42 18.80
CA ASP A 334 -17.58 14.59 19.04
C ASP A 334 -19.08 14.28 18.82
N PHE A 335 -19.38 13.27 18.03
CA PHE A 335 -20.73 12.85 17.68
C PHE A 335 -20.84 11.33 17.53
N ASP A 336 -22.00 10.79 17.83
CA ASP A 336 -22.31 9.36 17.72
C ASP A 336 -23.26 9.03 16.56
N LEU A 337 -23.82 10.07 15.91
CA LEU A 337 -24.71 9.96 14.78
C LEU A 337 -24.24 10.85 13.62
N LEU A 338 -24.07 10.27 12.43
CA LEU A 338 -23.66 10.97 11.21
C LEU A 338 -24.73 10.85 10.13
N ILE A 339 -25.28 11.98 9.70
CA ILE A 339 -26.31 12.07 8.64
C ILE A 339 -25.64 12.53 7.34
N ILE A 340 -25.63 11.67 6.34
CA ILE A 340 -25.00 11.92 5.04
C ILE A 340 -26.07 12.32 4.04
N THR A 341 -25.93 13.52 3.48
CA THR A 341 -26.85 14.09 2.51
C THR A 341 -26.20 14.26 1.13
N GLY A 342 -26.95 14.57 0.12
CA GLY A 342 -26.48 14.77 -1.25
C GLY A 342 -27.12 13.84 -2.29
N PRO A 343 -26.73 13.93 -3.57
CA PRO A 343 -27.34 13.12 -4.64
C PRO A 343 -26.98 11.64 -4.50
N ASN A 344 -27.86 10.73 -4.97
CA ASN A 344 -27.63 9.27 -4.92
C ASN A 344 -26.34 8.84 -5.63
N THR A 345 -26.00 9.49 -6.73
CA THR A 345 -24.78 9.23 -7.48
C THR A 345 -23.51 9.71 -6.76
N GLY A 346 -23.63 10.42 -5.64
CA GLY A 346 -22.51 11.05 -4.92
C GLY A 346 -21.62 10.10 -4.12
N GLY A 347 -22.04 8.86 -3.90
CA GLY A 347 -21.26 7.89 -3.13
C GLY A 347 -21.71 7.69 -1.68
N LYS A 348 -22.92 8.13 -1.30
CA LYS A 348 -23.51 7.98 0.05
C LYS A 348 -23.50 6.54 0.52
N THR A 349 -24.15 5.63 -0.25
CA THR A 349 -24.20 4.19 0.02
C THR A 349 -22.82 3.56 0.09
N VAL A 350 -21.90 3.99 -0.77
CA VAL A 350 -20.51 3.51 -0.77
C VAL A 350 -19.79 3.91 0.51
N SER A 351 -20.05 5.10 1.05
CA SER A 351 -19.46 5.56 2.31
C SER A 351 -19.93 4.71 3.49
N LEU A 352 -21.25 4.41 3.58
CA LEU A 352 -21.82 3.49 4.56
C LEU A 352 -21.20 2.10 4.46
N LYS A 353 -21.21 1.53 3.25
CA LYS A 353 -20.62 0.20 2.99
C LYS A 353 -19.13 0.17 3.33
N THR A 354 -18.40 1.25 3.07
CA THR A 354 -16.97 1.34 3.41
C THR A 354 -16.75 1.20 4.91
N VAL A 355 -17.47 1.95 5.74
CA VAL A 355 -17.33 1.87 7.22
C VAL A 355 -17.69 0.48 7.73
N GLY A 356 -18.85 -0.02 7.32
CA GLY A 356 -19.32 -1.33 7.76
C GLY A 356 -18.37 -2.47 7.34
N LEU A 357 -17.96 -2.49 6.07
CA LEU A 357 -17.11 -3.54 5.53
C LEU A 357 -15.69 -3.50 6.12
N LEU A 358 -15.09 -2.30 6.26
CA LEU A 358 -13.75 -2.18 6.87
C LEU A 358 -13.76 -2.57 8.35
N THR A 359 -14.86 -2.30 9.06
CA THR A 359 -15.03 -2.75 10.45
C THR A 359 -15.09 -4.27 10.51
N LEU A 360 -15.90 -4.93 9.67
CA LEU A 360 -15.96 -6.39 9.59
C LEU A 360 -14.60 -7.00 9.24
N MET A 361 -13.90 -6.42 8.25
CA MET A 361 -12.56 -6.86 7.86
C MET A 361 -11.56 -6.74 9.02
N GLY A 362 -11.52 -5.58 9.67
CA GLY A 362 -10.64 -5.34 10.79
C GLY A 362 -10.88 -6.33 11.93
N GLN A 363 -12.14 -6.54 12.32
CA GLN A 363 -12.53 -7.52 13.36
C GLN A 363 -12.25 -8.98 12.96
N ALA A 364 -12.10 -9.27 11.67
CA ALA A 364 -11.67 -10.58 11.16
C ALA A 364 -10.13 -10.72 11.07
N GLY A 365 -9.35 -9.77 11.56
CA GLY A 365 -7.87 -9.80 11.50
C GLY A 365 -7.30 -9.47 10.12
N LEU A 366 -8.11 -8.90 9.23
CA LEU A 366 -7.67 -8.41 7.92
C LEU A 366 -7.21 -6.96 8.05
N HIS A 367 -6.13 -6.59 7.37
CA HIS A 367 -5.75 -5.20 7.20
C HIS A 367 -6.77 -4.47 6.30
N ILE A 368 -6.94 -3.18 6.51
CA ILE A 368 -7.91 -2.36 5.80
C ILE A 368 -7.24 -1.38 4.84
N PRO A 369 -7.82 -1.10 3.66
CA PRO A 369 -7.26 -0.16 2.69
C PRO A 369 -7.49 1.31 3.14
N ALA A 370 -6.80 1.71 4.22
CA ALA A 370 -6.79 3.04 4.80
C ALA A 370 -5.37 3.45 5.16
N LEU A 371 -5.14 4.71 5.55
CA LEU A 371 -3.83 5.13 6.06
C LEU A 371 -3.57 4.58 7.46
N ASP A 372 -2.29 4.48 7.79
CA ASP A 372 -1.82 4.12 9.13
C ASP A 372 -2.47 4.98 10.21
N ARG A 373 -2.65 4.38 11.40
CA ARG A 373 -3.34 5.00 12.53
C ARG A 373 -4.81 5.32 12.24
N SER A 374 -5.44 4.60 11.34
CA SER A 374 -6.90 4.52 11.27
C SER A 374 -7.39 3.71 12.46
N GLU A 375 -8.45 4.18 13.13
CA GLU A 375 -8.99 3.55 14.32
C GLU A 375 -10.35 2.90 14.02
N LEU A 376 -10.56 1.72 14.57
CA LEU A 376 -11.83 0.99 14.53
C LEU A 376 -12.27 0.61 15.93
N ALA A 377 -13.55 0.78 16.21
CA ALA A 377 -14.16 0.23 17.40
C ALA A 377 -14.48 -1.26 17.24
N ILE A 378 -14.56 -1.97 18.36
CA ILE A 378 -15.05 -3.34 18.40
C ILE A 378 -16.57 -3.30 18.61
N PHE A 379 -17.30 -3.58 17.56
CA PHE A 379 -18.75 -3.72 17.63
C PHE A 379 -19.15 -5.19 17.84
N HIS A 380 -20.10 -5.41 18.75
CA HIS A 380 -20.64 -6.72 18.99
C HIS A 380 -21.63 -7.15 17.92
N GLU A 381 -22.33 -6.18 17.34
CA GLU A 381 -23.25 -6.38 16.23
C GLU A 381 -23.15 -5.20 15.27
N ILE A 382 -23.26 -5.49 13.99
CA ILE A 382 -23.41 -4.49 12.94
C ILE A 382 -24.78 -4.73 12.29
N TYR A 383 -25.57 -3.70 12.24
CA TYR A 383 -26.87 -3.73 11.57
C TYR A 383 -26.82 -2.86 10.33
N ALA A 384 -27.30 -3.35 9.23
CA ALA A 384 -27.30 -2.62 7.97
C ALA A 384 -28.68 -2.75 7.30
N ASP A 385 -29.27 -1.62 7.05
CA ASP A 385 -30.43 -1.50 6.17
C ASP A 385 -29.96 -0.77 4.92
N ILE A 386 -29.36 -1.54 3.99
CA ILE A 386 -28.69 -1.06 2.78
C ILE A 386 -29.10 -1.96 1.61
N GLY A 387 -29.58 -1.34 0.53
CA GLY A 387 -29.91 -2.01 -0.73
C GLY A 387 -31.38 -1.91 -1.09
N ASP A 388 -31.64 -1.81 -2.40
CA ASP A 388 -32.98 -1.92 -2.98
C ASP A 388 -33.38 -3.39 -2.97
N GLU A 389 -34.34 -3.78 -2.15
CA GLU A 389 -35.01 -5.09 -2.23
C GLU A 389 -35.97 -5.11 -3.46
N GLN A 390 -35.45 -4.84 -4.65
CA GLN A 390 -36.19 -4.93 -5.92
C GLN A 390 -36.30 -6.39 -6.41
N SER A 391 -36.43 -7.34 -5.53
CA SER A 391 -36.80 -8.69 -5.95
C SER A 391 -38.31 -8.76 -6.22
N ILE A 392 -38.64 -9.01 -7.47
CA ILE A 392 -40.04 -9.20 -7.98
C ILE A 392 -40.80 -10.26 -7.19
N GLU A 393 -40.12 -11.09 -6.41
CA GLU A 393 -40.71 -12.19 -5.65
C GLU A 393 -41.29 -11.80 -4.26
N GLN A 394 -40.95 -10.59 -3.75
CA GLN A 394 -41.50 -10.11 -2.47
C GLN A 394 -42.57 -9.01 -2.70
N SER A 395 -43.79 -9.34 -2.50
CA SER A 395 -44.96 -8.48 -2.68
C SER A 395 -45.17 -7.41 -1.60
N LEU A 396 -44.17 -7.18 -0.72
CA LEU A 396 -44.18 -6.14 0.28
C LEU A 396 -43.67 -4.83 -0.34
N SER A 397 -44.31 -3.70 -0.06
CA SER A 397 -43.80 -2.37 -0.39
C SER A 397 -42.39 -2.22 0.14
N THR A 398 -41.52 -1.54 -0.62
CA THR A 398 -40.11 -1.24 -0.26
C THR A 398 -40.02 -0.66 1.14
N PHE A 399 -40.90 0.26 1.50
CA PHE A 399 -41.02 0.85 2.83
C PHE A 399 -41.28 -0.20 3.94
N SER A 400 -42.23 -1.15 3.71
CA SER A 400 -42.54 -2.18 4.70
C SER A 400 -41.37 -3.12 4.96
N SER A 401 -40.60 -3.45 3.93
CA SER A 401 -39.37 -4.27 4.04
C SER A 401 -38.32 -3.60 4.89
N HIS A 402 -38.02 -2.32 4.61
CA HIS A 402 -37.12 -1.53 5.41
C HIS A 402 -37.55 -1.42 6.87
N MET A 403 -38.83 -1.08 7.11
CA MET A 403 -39.37 -0.98 8.48
C MET A 403 -39.29 -2.30 9.24
N THR A 404 -39.63 -3.41 8.60
CA THR A 404 -39.54 -4.74 9.25
C THR A 404 -38.09 -5.05 9.65
N ASN A 405 -37.12 -4.71 8.80
CA ASN A 405 -35.70 -4.87 9.09
C ASN A 405 -35.28 -3.96 10.25
N ILE A 406 -35.64 -2.68 10.21
CA ILE A 406 -35.34 -1.69 11.25
C ILE A 406 -35.91 -2.13 12.60
N VAL A 407 -37.19 -2.51 12.69
CA VAL A 407 -37.82 -3.03 13.92
C VAL A 407 -37.04 -4.22 14.47
N SER A 408 -36.62 -5.15 13.61
CA SER A 408 -35.92 -6.38 14.04
C SER A 408 -34.60 -6.12 14.78
N PHE A 409 -33.94 -5.04 14.51
CA PHE A 409 -32.66 -4.72 15.16
C PHE A 409 -32.74 -3.58 16.18
N LEU A 410 -33.74 -2.68 16.12
CA LEU A 410 -33.95 -1.64 17.16
C LEU A 410 -34.12 -2.24 18.55
N GLU A 411 -34.78 -3.40 18.65
CA GLU A 411 -34.94 -4.13 19.93
C GLU A 411 -33.61 -4.70 20.45
N LYS A 412 -32.66 -5.04 19.56
CA LYS A 412 -31.41 -5.75 19.87
C LYS A 412 -30.22 -4.83 19.95
N ALA A 413 -30.26 -3.66 19.29
CA ALA A 413 -29.20 -2.71 19.22
C ALA A 413 -28.88 -2.09 20.59
N ASN A 414 -27.59 -1.90 20.88
CA ASN A 414 -27.08 -1.33 22.11
C ASN A 414 -25.84 -0.47 21.83
N SER A 415 -25.27 0.17 22.85
CA SER A 415 -24.11 1.07 22.73
C SER A 415 -22.86 0.43 22.08
N ARG A 416 -22.81 -0.91 22.00
CA ARG A 416 -21.72 -1.65 21.29
C ARG A 416 -22.16 -2.12 19.89
N SER A 417 -23.18 -1.51 19.34
CA SER A 417 -23.66 -1.79 17.98
C SER A 417 -23.31 -0.65 17.03
N LEU A 418 -23.07 -0.97 15.76
CA LEU A 418 -23.01 -0.03 14.66
C LEU A 418 -24.24 -0.21 13.79
N VAL A 419 -24.95 0.88 13.53
CA VAL A 419 -26.18 0.88 12.73
C VAL A 419 -25.97 1.73 11.46
N LEU A 420 -26.31 1.17 10.31
CA LEU A 420 -26.12 1.78 9.00
C LEU A 420 -27.44 1.79 8.25
N PHE A 421 -27.94 2.99 7.92
CA PHE A 421 -29.17 3.19 7.15
C PHE A 421 -28.89 3.82 5.80
N ASP A 422 -29.40 3.23 4.75
CA ASP A 422 -29.40 3.84 3.43
C ASP A 422 -30.82 4.31 3.09
N GLU A 423 -30.96 5.59 2.73
CA GLU A 423 -32.22 6.25 2.37
C GLU A 423 -33.32 6.11 3.45
N LEU A 424 -32.97 6.36 4.72
CA LEU A 424 -33.88 6.20 5.84
C LEU A 424 -35.16 7.03 5.67
N GLY A 425 -36.31 6.37 5.78
CA GLY A 425 -37.62 6.96 5.63
C GLY A 425 -38.15 7.02 4.20
N ALA A 426 -37.37 6.58 3.20
CA ALA A 426 -37.82 6.57 1.82
C ALA A 426 -38.98 5.58 1.56
N GLY A 427 -39.77 5.82 0.51
CA GLY A 427 -40.83 4.92 0.07
C GLY A 427 -42.22 5.16 0.69
N THR A 428 -42.38 6.25 1.46
CA THR A 428 -43.70 6.72 1.99
C THR A 428 -43.89 8.21 1.74
N ASP A 429 -44.95 8.83 2.31
CA ASP A 429 -45.08 10.30 2.27
C ASP A 429 -43.86 10.98 2.86
N PRO A 430 -43.30 11.97 2.18
CA PRO A 430 -42.05 12.61 2.59
C PRO A 430 -42.08 13.19 4.02
N THR A 431 -43.22 13.77 4.42
CA THR A 431 -43.37 14.36 5.77
C THR A 431 -43.43 13.28 6.85
N GLU A 432 -44.16 12.20 6.61
CA GLU A 432 -44.25 11.05 7.53
C GLU A 432 -42.88 10.33 7.57
N GLY A 433 -42.24 10.14 6.41
CA GLY A 433 -40.94 9.49 6.30
C GLY A 433 -39.86 10.26 7.07
N ALA A 434 -39.79 11.58 6.93
CA ALA A 434 -38.88 12.42 7.65
C ALA A 434 -39.13 12.39 9.18
N ALA A 435 -40.36 12.47 9.63
CA ALA A 435 -40.73 12.39 11.04
C ALA A 435 -40.33 11.06 11.68
N LEU A 436 -40.62 9.94 10.99
CA LEU A 436 -40.21 8.59 11.42
C LEU A 436 -38.66 8.47 11.47
N ALA A 437 -37.97 8.94 10.46
CA ALA A 437 -36.53 8.90 10.41
C ALA A 437 -35.91 9.68 11.58
N ILE A 438 -36.34 10.90 11.87
CA ILE A 438 -35.91 11.69 13.02
C ILE A 438 -36.14 10.93 14.32
N SER A 439 -37.36 10.35 14.49
CA SER A 439 -37.71 9.62 15.71
C SER A 439 -36.83 8.37 15.92
N ILE A 440 -36.56 7.62 14.86
CA ILE A 440 -35.66 6.45 14.91
C ILE A 440 -34.23 6.87 15.26
N LEU A 441 -33.71 7.93 14.62
CA LEU A 441 -32.36 8.43 14.85
C LEU A 441 -32.21 8.99 16.27
N SER A 442 -33.20 9.75 16.76
CA SER A 442 -33.23 10.23 18.16
C SER A 442 -33.19 9.10 19.16
N TYR A 443 -34.02 8.05 18.94
CA TYR A 443 -34.01 6.88 19.81
C TYR A 443 -32.64 6.17 19.88
N LEU A 444 -31.93 6.06 18.74
CA LEU A 444 -30.60 5.47 18.70
C LEU A 444 -29.55 6.37 19.35
N HIS A 445 -29.64 7.69 19.12
CA HIS A 445 -28.80 8.70 19.72
C HIS A 445 -28.93 8.71 21.24
N ASP A 446 -30.16 8.74 21.78
CA ASP A 446 -30.43 8.69 23.22
C ASP A 446 -29.82 7.44 23.90
N LYS A 447 -29.66 6.36 23.15
CA LYS A 447 -28.99 5.14 23.60
C LYS A 447 -27.47 5.11 23.38
N GLY A 448 -26.90 6.17 22.82
CA GLY A 448 -25.48 6.25 22.49
C GLY A 448 -25.02 5.21 21.46
N ILE A 449 -25.90 4.81 20.54
CA ILE A 449 -25.61 3.82 19.52
C ILE A 449 -24.94 4.49 18.31
N ARG A 450 -23.76 4.00 17.90
CA ARG A 450 -23.05 4.56 16.74
C ARG A 450 -23.86 4.32 15.48
N THR A 451 -24.28 5.43 14.85
CA THR A 451 -25.23 5.36 13.74
C THR A 451 -24.76 6.23 12.57
N MET A 452 -24.87 5.69 11.36
CA MET A 452 -24.70 6.45 10.11
C MET A 452 -25.96 6.27 9.27
N ALA A 453 -26.51 7.37 8.76
CA ALA A 453 -27.72 7.36 7.94
C ALA A 453 -27.52 8.20 6.68
N THR A 454 -28.03 7.75 5.55
CA THR A 454 -28.17 8.59 4.36
C THR A 454 -29.62 9.01 4.19
N THR A 455 -29.82 10.20 3.65
CA THR A 455 -31.18 10.73 3.43
C THR A 455 -31.19 11.79 2.33
N HIS A 456 -32.38 12.07 1.81
CA HIS A 456 -32.69 13.20 0.95
C HIS A 456 -33.53 14.28 1.63
N TYR A 457 -34.01 14.04 2.85
CA TYR A 457 -34.90 14.96 3.56
C TYR A 457 -34.15 16.14 4.14
N SER A 458 -34.66 17.35 3.91
CA SER A 458 -34.09 18.60 4.43
C SER A 458 -34.27 18.70 5.94
N GLU A 459 -35.33 18.15 6.49
CA GLU A 459 -35.65 18.12 7.92
C GLU A 459 -34.56 17.39 8.74
N LEU A 460 -33.94 16.34 8.17
CA LEU A 460 -32.85 15.67 8.84
C LEU A 460 -31.56 16.49 8.86
N LYS A 461 -31.34 17.36 7.87
CA LYS A 461 -30.22 18.34 7.91
C LYS A 461 -30.41 19.32 9.08
N VAL A 462 -31.64 19.80 9.28
CA VAL A 462 -31.99 20.69 10.41
C VAL A 462 -31.81 19.96 11.73
N TYR A 463 -32.30 18.75 11.82
CA TYR A 463 -32.15 17.90 13.02
C TYR A 463 -30.68 17.76 13.41
N ALA A 464 -29.79 17.50 12.46
CA ALA A 464 -28.35 17.39 12.74
C ALA A 464 -27.71 18.73 13.13
N LEU A 465 -28.20 19.87 12.63
CA LEU A 465 -27.70 21.19 13.02
C LEU A 465 -28.15 21.61 14.43
N SER A 466 -29.32 21.15 14.87
CA SER A 466 -29.94 21.55 16.12
C SER A 466 -29.66 20.60 17.30
N THR A 467 -29.17 19.38 17.02
CA THR A 467 -29.01 18.34 18.04
C THR A 467 -27.53 18.10 18.35
N PRO A 468 -27.05 18.41 19.57
CA PRO A 468 -25.68 18.09 19.96
C PRO A 468 -25.39 16.59 19.86
N GLY A 469 -24.21 16.20 19.36
CA GLY A 469 -23.84 14.80 19.16
C GLY A 469 -24.36 14.18 17.86
N VAL A 470 -25.07 14.97 17.05
CA VAL A 470 -25.48 14.60 15.68
C VAL A 470 -24.74 15.50 14.70
N GLU A 471 -24.14 14.96 13.66
CA GLU A 471 -23.37 15.72 12.69
C GLU A 471 -23.85 15.50 11.26
N ASN A 472 -23.81 16.56 10.46
CA ASN A 472 -24.07 16.48 9.03
C ASN A 472 -22.81 16.08 8.24
N ALA A 473 -23.03 15.38 7.14
CA ALA A 473 -22.02 15.20 6.12
C ALA A 473 -22.63 15.29 4.72
N CYS A 474 -21.84 15.69 3.74
CA CYS A 474 -22.25 15.63 2.34
C CYS A 474 -21.24 14.93 1.45
N CYS A 475 -21.76 14.29 0.39
CA CYS A 475 -20.93 13.85 -0.71
C CYS A 475 -20.76 15.01 -1.69
N GLU A 476 -19.53 15.47 -1.86
CA GLU A 476 -19.20 16.61 -2.72
C GLU A 476 -19.59 16.34 -4.17
N PHE A 477 -20.27 17.31 -4.78
CA PHE A 477 -20.69 17.28 -6.18
C PHE A 477 -20.18 18.51 -6.91
N SER A 478 -19.46 18.30 -8.02
CA SER A 478 -18.96 19.40 -8.83
C SER A 478 -20.02 19.91 -9.82
N VAL A 479 -20.60 21.06 -9.52
CA VAL A 479 -21.55 21.73 -10.43
C VAL A 479 -20.87 22.14 -11.74
N LYS A 480 -19.55 22.39 -11.74
CA LYS A 480 -18.78 22.73 -12.95
C LYS A 480 -18.71 21.58 -13.94
N THR A 481 -18.50 20.35 -13.46
CA THR A 481 -18.30 19.16 -14.29
C THR A 481 -19.55 18.27 -14.37
N LEU A 482 -20.60 18.54 -13.58
CA LEU A 482 -21.77 17.67 -13.35
C LEU A 482 -21.39 16.24 -12.96
N ARG A 483 -20.33 16.10 -12.20
CA ARG A 483 -19.84 14.79 -11.75
C ARG A 483 -19.64 14.80 -10.25
N PRO A 484 -19.95 13.69 -9.56
CA PRO A 484 -19.58 13.53 -8.17
C PRO A 484 -18.06 13.48 -8.06
N THR A 485 -17.51 14.12 -7.03
CA THR A 485 -16.09 13.99 -6.66
C THR A 485 -15.88 12.79 -5.76
N TYR A 486 -16.95 12.22 -5.21
CA TYR A 486 -16.97 11.12 -4.23
C TYR A 486 -16.25 11.44 -2.92
N ARG A 487 -15.92 12.70 -2.65
CA ARG A 487 -15.35 13.13 -1.37
C ARG A 487 -16.46 13.29 -0.35
N LEU A 488 -16.23 12.80 0.86
CA LEU A 488 -17.14 13.01 2.00
C LEU A 488 -16.64 14.20 2.81
N LEU A 489 -17.50 15.18 3.01
CA LEU A 489 -17.24 16.39 3.81
C LEU A 489 -18.10 16.33 5.07
N ILE A 490 -17.48 16.12 6.22
CA ILE A 490 -18.16 16.07 7.53
C ILE A 490 -18.30 17.48 8.09
N GLY A 491 -19.44 17.76 8.70
CA GLY A 491 -19.76 19.06 9.26
C GLY A 491 -20.44 19.99 8.26
N ILE A 492 -20.75 19.52 7.06
CA ILE A 492 -21.38 20.30 5.99
C ILE A 492 -22.66 19.59 5.55
N PRO A 493 -23.83 20.23 5.66
CA PRO A 493 -25.06 19.69 5.07
C PRO A 493 -25.00 19.77 3.54
N GLY A 494 -25.48 18.74 2.85
CA GLY A 494 -25.49 18.71 1.38
C GLY A 494 -26.54 19.63 0.78
N LYS A 495 -26.17 20.32 -0.29
CA LYS A 495 -27.07 21.18 -1.08
C LYS A 495 -27.82 20.35 -2.12
N SER A 496 -29.09 20.71 -2.36
CA SER A 496 -29.82 20.23 -3.52
C SER A 496 -29.33 20.92 -4.79
N ASN A 497 -28.86 20.17 -5.77
CA ASN A 497 -28.36 20.69 -7.04
C ASN A 497 -29.30 20.34 -8.22
N ALA A 498 -30.53 19.96 -7.94
CA ALA A 498 -31.47 19.48 -8.95
C ALA A 498 -31.67 20.49 -10.10
N PHE A 499 -31.90 21.75 -9.80
CA PHE A 499 -32.10 22.80 -10.80
C PHE A 499 -30.86 23.07 -11.64
N ALA A 500 -29.70 23.16 -11.01
CA ALA A 500 -28.43 23.36 -11.70
C ALA A 500 -28.09 22.17 -12.62
N ILE A 501 -28.37 20.96 -12.19
CA ILE A 501 -28.19 19.74 -12.99
C ILE A 501 -29.18 19.74 -14.16
N SER A 502 -30.47 20.02 -13.93
CA SER A 502 -31.51 20.03 -14.94
C SER A 502 -31.25 21.08 -16.02
N SER A 503 -30.85 22.30 -15.65
CA SER A 503 -30.47 23.35 -16.60
C SER A 503 -29.33 22.91 -17.52
N LYS A 504 -28.29 22.34 -16.96
CA LYS A 504 -27.13 21.82 -17.73
C LYS A 504 -27.44 20.60 -18.58
N LEU A 505 -28.44 19.80 -18.21
CA LEU A 505 -28.95 18.69 -19.03
C LEU A 505 -29.85 19.15 -20.17
N GLY A 506 -30.19 20.43 -20.23
CA GLY A 506 -30.96 21.03 -21.33
C GLY A 506 -32.43 21.24 -21.03
N LEU A 507 -32.84 21.12 -19.74
CA LEU A 507 -34.21 21.54 -19.36
C LEU A 507 -34.32 23.06 -19.53
N SER A 508 -35.40 23.54 -20.17
CA SER A 508 -35.56 24.98 -20.44
C SER A 508 -35.65 25.80 -19.15
N ASP A 509 -35.01 26.97 -19.16
CA ASP A 509 -34.98 27.84 -17.96
C ASP A 509 -36.40 28.26 -17.55
N GLN A 510 -37.36 28.36 -18.51
CA GLN A 510 -38.77 28.63 -18.19
C GLN A 510 -39.42 27.57 -17.32
N ILE A 511 -39.07 26.28 -17.52
CA ILE A 511 -39.58 25.19 -16.69
C ILE A 511 -38.95 25.25 -15.30
N ILE A 512 -37.64 25.55 -15.24
CA ILE A 512 -36.89 25.67 -14.01
C ILE A 512 -37.40 26.84 -13.16
N GLU A 513 -37.66 28.00 -13.77
CA GLU A 513 -38.19 29.17 -13.05
C GLU A 513 -39.59 28.85 -12.50
N ARG A 514 -40.48 28.25 -13.32
CA ARG A 514 -41.79 27.82 -12.80
C ARG A 514 -41.72 26.80 -11.70
N ALA A 515 -40.71 25.93 -11.74
CA ALA A 515 -40.50 24.94 -10.67
C ALA A 515 -40.02 25.63 -9.38
N LYS A 516 -39.17 26.65 -9.48
CA LYS A 516 -38.74 27.44 -8.32
C LYS A 516 -39.91 28.20 -7.68
N GLU A 517 -40.84 28.78 -8.48
CA GLU A 517 -42.05 29.42 -7.98
C GLU A 517 -42.98 28.50 -7.16
N GLN A 518 -42.84 27.20 -7.30
CA GLN A 518 -43.62 26.22 -6.53
C GLN A 518 -42.95 25.86 -5.16
N ILE A 519 -41.74 26.32 -4.94
CA ILE A 519 -41.04 26.14 -3.64
C ILE A 519 -41.46 27.26 -2.70
N SER A 520 -41.69 26.96 -1.43
CA SER A 520 -42.05 27.96 -0.43
C SER A 520 -40.90 28.94 -0.18
N GLU A 521 -41.21 30.22 0.09
CA GLU A 521 -40.19 31.25 0.44
C GLU A 521 -39.35 30.86 1.68
N GLN A 522 -39.91 30.05 2.57
CA GLN A 522 -39.19 29.55 3.76
C GLN A 522 -38.15 28.49 3.38
N ASP A 523 -38.48 27.61 2.45
CA ASP A 523 -37.55 26.57 1.96
C ASP A 523 -36.43 27.18 1.12
N GLU A 524 -36.73 28.23 0.32
CA GLU A 524 -35.72 28.94 -0.48
C GLU A 524 -34.74 29.71 0.41
N SER A 525 -35.25 30.45 1.43
CA SER A 525 -34.41 31.14 2.41
C SER A 525 -33.51 30.19 3.20
N PHE A 526 -34.01 29.01 3.56
CA PHE A 526 -33.23 28.00 4.28
C PHE A 526 -32.14 27.36 3.40
N GLU A 527 -32.44 27.05 2.14
CA GLU A 527 -31.46 26.50 1.17
C GLU A 527 -30.36 27.56 0.86
N ASP A 528 -30.67 28.87 0.86
CA ASP A 528 -29.69 29.93 0.68
C ASP A 528 -28.75 30.06 1.89
N VAL A 529 -29.25 29.95 3.12
CA VAL A 529 -28.45 29.92 4.35
C VAL A 529 -27.56 28.67 4.35
N LEU A 530 -28.09 27.50 3.99
CA LEU A 530 -27.31 26.28 3.85
C LEU A 530 -26.23 26.43 2.80
N SER A 531 -26.53 27.11 1.67
CA SER A 531 -25.58 27.40 0.61
C SER A 531 -24.37 28.21 1.09
N SER A 532 -24.63 29.30 1.81
CA SER A 532 -23.58 30.16 2.34
C SER A 532 -22.73 29.45 3.42
N LEU A 533 -23.37 28.59 4.22
CA LEU A 533 -22.66 27.74 5.20
C LEU A 533 -21.78 26.69 4.51
N GLU A 534 -22.27 26.05 3.44
CA GLU A 534 -21.50 25.08 2.66
C GLU A 534 -20.29 25.74 2.01
N GLU A 535 -20.45 26.88 1.35
CA GLU A 535 -19.36 27.61 0.70
C GLU A 535 -18.28 28.02 1.70
N ASN A 536 -18.67 28.55 2.85
CA ASN A 536 -17.75 28.92 3.92
C ASN A 536 -17.01 27.70 4.49
N ARG A 537 -17.71 26.60 4.76
CA ARG A 537 -17.10 25.38 5.31
C ARG A 537 -16.23 24.65 4.27
N VAL A 538 -16.63 24.59 3.00
CA VAL A 538 -15.79 24.06 1.92
C VAL A 538 -14.47 24.85 1.84
N THR A 539 -14.54 26.16 1.97
CA THR A 539 -13.35 27.02 2.00
C THR A 539 -12.47 26.69 3.21
N ILE A 540 -13.07 26.60 4.40
CA ILE A 540 -12.36 26.24 5.65
C ILE A 540 -11.72 24.86 5.54
N GLU A 541 -12.42 23.86 4.99
CA GLU A 541 -11.88 22.50 4.87
C GLU A 541 -10.75 22.42 3.84
N ASN A 542 -10.84 23.15 2.74
CA ASN A 542 -9.75 23.27 1.78
C ASN A 542 -8.52 23.95 2.41
N GLU A 543 -8.70 25.03 3.15
CA GLU A 543 -7.63 25.68 3.90
C GLU A 543 -7.01 24.74 4.94
N ARG A 544 -7.84 23.95 5.64
CA ARG A 544 -7.38 22.96 6.60
C ARG A 544 -6.55 21.85 5.96
N LEU A 545 -6.94 21.39 4.77
CA LEU A 545 -6.16 20.42 4.00
C LEU A 545 -4.82 21.01 3.53
N GLU A 546 -4.80 22.27 3.10
CA GLU A 546 -3.56 22.97 2.77
C GLU A 546 -2.65 23.14 3.98
N ILE A 547 -3.20 23.54 5.11
CA ILE A 547 -2.46 23.65 6.39
C ILE A 547 -1.87 22.30 6.79
N ALA A 548 -2.63 21.21 6.66
CA ALA A 548 -2.14 19.86 6.97
C ALA A 548 -0.99 19.45 6.04
N ARG A 549 -1.07 19.79 4.75
CA ARG A 549 0.00 19.57 3.77
C ARG A 549 1.25 20.37 4.10
N TYR A 550 1.10 21.66 4.38
CA TYR A 550 2.22 22.51 4.79
C TYR A 550 2.87 22.04 6.11
N LYS A 551 2.07 21.56 7.04
CA LYS A 551 2.58 21.01 8.32
C LYS A 551 3.45 19.77 8.09
N GLU A 552 3.08 18.89 7.18
CA GLU A 552 3.89 17.70 6.84
C GLU A 552 5.15 18.10 6.06
N GLU A 553 5.04 19.07 5.16
CA GLU A 553 6.20 19.61 4.43
C GLU A 553 7.20 20.29 5.38
N ILE A 554 6.71 21.08 6.34
CA ILE A 554 7.54 21.69 7.38
C ILE A 554 8.25 20.62 8.22
N LYS A 555 7.55 19.54 8.56
CA LYS A 555 8.12 18.43 9.34
C LYS A 555 9.24 17.71 8.57
N THR A 556 9.05 17.48 7.29
CA THR A 556 10.09 16.85 6.42
C THR A 556 11.29 17.78 6.24
N LEU A 557 11.05 19.06 6.01
CA LEU A 557 12.11 20.07 5.91
C LEU A 557 12.89 20.21 7.22
N LYS A 558 12.21 20.17 8.37
CA LYS A 558 12.86 20.23 9.68
C LYS A 558 13.77 19.03 9.89
N ALA A 559 13.31 17.82 9.58
CA ALA A 559 14.13 16.60 9.66
C ALA A 559 15.35 16.65 8.73
N GLN A 560 15.18 17.22 7.52
CA GLN A 560 16.31 17.42 6.60
C GLN A 560 17.33 18.44 7.12
N LEU A 561 16.85 19.52 7.74
CA LEU A 561 17.72 20.52 8.36
C LEU A 561 18.52 19.94 9.54
N GLU A 562 17.85 19.20 10.42
CA GLU A 562 18.50 18.53 11.56
C GLU A 562 19.58 17.56 11.07
N SER A 563 19.27 16.70 10.08
CA SER A 563 20.28 15.79 9.48
C SER A 563 21.43 16.53 8.81
N ARG A 564 21.18 17.70 8.19
CA ARG A 564 22.22 18.49 7.56
C ARG A 564 23.09 19.18 8.61
N GLN A 565 22.50 19.62 9.73
CA GLN A 565 23.22 20.22 10.84
C GLN A 565 24.13 19.20 11.52
N GLU A 566 23.65 17.99 11.79
CA GLU A 566 24.48 16.89 12.33
C GLU A 566 25.68 16.57 11.44
N LYS A 567 25.47 16.54 10.11
CA LYS A 567 26.58 16.32 9.16
C LYS A 567 27.61 17.44 9.18
N LEU A 568 27.15 18.70 9.31
CA LEU A 568 28.06 19.86 9.42
C LEU A 568 28.84 19.86 10.74
N ASP A 569 28.19 19.51 11.85
CA ASP A 569 28.85 19.41 13.15
C ASP A 569 29.88 18.26 13.15
N ALA A 570 29.56 17.11 12.58
CA ALA A 570 30.50 16.01 12.42
C ALA A 570 31.68 16.37 11.51
N GLN A 571 31.48 17.14 10.45
CA GLN A 571 32.56 17.65 9.60
C GLN A 571 33.42 18.65 10.34
N ARG A 572 32.82 19.57 11.10
CA ARG A 572 33.54 20.53 11.94
C ARG A 572 34.41 19.84 12.98
N ASP A 573 33.89 18.84 13.68
CA ASP A 573 34.63 18.10 14.69
C ASP A 573 35.77 17.30 14.05
N ARG A 574 35.59 16.78 12.85
CA ARG A 574 36.67 16.11 12.11
C ARG A 574 37.79 17.09 11.73
N ILE A 575 37.42 18.26 11.23
CA ILE A 575 38.38 19.32 10.87
C ILE A 575 39.16 19.80 12.12
N LEU A 576 38.48 20.01 13.25
CA LEU A 576 39.12 20.42 14.51
C LEU A 576 40.08 19.34 15.04
N ARG A 577 39.70 18.04 14.95
CA ARG A 577 40.65 16.95 15.32
C ARG A 577 41.87 16.93 14.44
N GLN A 578 41.72 17.04 13.13
CA GLN A 578 42.84 17.08 12.20
C GLN A 578 43.77 18.29 12.46
N ALA A 579 43.18 19.47 12.72
CA ALA A 579 43.95 20.68 13.05
C ALA A 579 44.73 20.54 14.37
N ASN A 580 44.11 19.91 15.38
CA ASN A 580 44.78 19.64 16.66
C ASN A 580 45.91 18.59 16.53
N GLU A 581 45.68 17.55 15.72
CA GLU A 581 46.74 16.55 15.44
C GLU A 581 47.93 17.17 14.67
N GLU A 582 47.64 18.02 13.69
CA GLU A 582 48.70 18.77 12.97
C GLU A 582 49.46 19.73 13.89
N ALA A 583 48.74 20.45 14.76
CA ALA A 583 49.37 21.35 15.74
C ALA A 583 50.23 20.59 16.75
N HIS A 584 49.75 19.43 17.25
CA HIS A 584 50.53 18.57 18.14
C HIS A 584 51.82 18.09 17.48
N LYS A 585 51.75 17.70 16.21
CA LYS A 585 52.92 17.25 15.45
C LYS A 585 53.97 18.35 15.27
N VAL A 586 53.51 19.60 14.97
CA VAL A 586 54.39 20.76 14.85
C VAL A 586 55.07 21.08 16.19
N LEU A 587 54.33 20.95 17.31
CA LEU A 587 54.88 21.17 18.66
C LEU A 587 55.89 20.09 19.05
N GLU A 588 55.64 18.80 18.69
CA GLU A 588 56.63 17.72 18.91
C GLU A 588 57.90 17.95 18.11
N GLU A 589 57.81 18.29 16.81
CA GLU A 589 58.95 18.61 15.97
C GLU A 589 59.75 19.82 16.50
N ALA A 590 59.05 20.83 17.01
CA ALA A 590 59.71 22.00 17.62
C ALA A 590 60.40 21.65 18.95
N LYS A 591 59.80 20.78 19.76
CA LYS A 591 60.40 20.28 21.00
C LYS A 591 61.63 19.42 20.74
N GLU A 592 61.58 18.47 19.80
CA GLU A 592 62.73 17.66 19.41
C GLU A 592 63.89 18.53 18.90
N TYR A 593 63.58 19.57 18.14
CA TYR A 593 64.56 20.50 17.63
C TYR A 593 65.18 21.32 18.77
N ALA A 594 64.38 21.80 19.71
CA ALA A 594 64.87 22.50 20.92
C ALA A 594 65.81 21.62 21.76
N ASP A 595 65.43 20.35 21.94
CA ASP A 595 66.22 19.37 22.69
C ASP A 595 67.56 19.04 21.98
N GLN A 596 67.54 18.97 20.64
CA GLN A 596 68.77 18.78 19.85
C GLN A 596 69.69 20.00 19.94
N THR A 597 69.09 21.18 19.87
CA THR A 597 69.81 22.45 20.00
C THR A 597 70.42 22.61 21.40
N MET A 598 69.69 22.22 22.45
CA MET A 598 70.21 22.21 23.82
C MET A 598 71.36 21.22 23.99
N LYS A 599 71.22 20.01 23.43
CA LYS A 599 72.37 19.01 23.43
C LYS A 599 73.62 19.53 22.74
N LEU A 600 73.45 20.19 21.63
CA LEU A 600 74.59 20.89 20.92
C LEU A 600 75.13 21.98 21.81
N PHE A 601 74.33 22.83 22.42
CA PHE A 601 74.77 23.89 23.31
C PHE A 601 75.57 23.36 24.53
N HIS A 602 75.15 22.29 25.15
CA HIS A 602 75.85 21.60 26.21
C HIS A 602 77.21 20.94 25.73
N LYS A 603 77.26 20.49 24.48
CA LYS A 603 78.52 20.03 23.86
C LYS A 603 79.49 21.19 23.56
N PHE A 604 78.98 22.39 23.23
CA PHE A 604 79.75 23.57 23.00
C PHE A 604 80.38 24.19 24.26
N GLN A 605 79.65 24.03 25.41
CA GLN A 605 80.21 24.49 26.74
C GLN A 605 81.42 23.68 27.21
N LYS A 606 81.67 22.49 26.67
CA LYS A 606 82.75 21.60 27.05
C LYS A 606 84.01 21.64 26.18
N ASN A 607 83.97 22.26 24.97
CA ASN A 607 85.09 22.35 24.09
C ASN A 607 85.07 23.67 23.33
N ASN A 608 86.23 24.43 23.45
CA ASN A 608 86.45 25.65 22.73
C ASN A 608 86.31 25.46 21.21
N VAL A 609 85.58 26.41 20.56
CA VAL A 609 85.66 26.80 19.14
C VAL A 609 84.72 26.04 18.17
N ASP A 610 83.87 26.73 17.58
CA ASP A 610 83.76 27.05 16.13
C ASP A 610 82.48 27.81 15.90
N THR A 611 82.54 29.12 15.71
CA THR A 611 81.42 30.01 15.42
C THR A 611 80.80 29.73 14.09
N SER A 612 81.38 28.99 13.15
CA SER A 612 80.87 28.63 11.86
C SER A 612 79.77 27.54 11.90
N ALA A 613 79.79 26.70 12.94
CA ALA A 613 78.77 25.66 13.15
C ALA A 613 77.45 26.27 13.69
N VAL A 614 77.49 27.29 14.56
CA VAL A 614 76.34 27.96 15.12
C VAL A 614 75.64 28.82 14.04
N GLU A 615 76.45 29.41 13.13
CA GLU A 615 75.91 30.18 12.02
C GLU A 615 75.22 29.27 10.98
N ARG A 616 75.65 28.05 10.73
CA ARG A 616 74.99 27.06 9.86
C ARG A 616 73.65 26.56 10.46
N GLU A 617 73.65 26.29 11.73
CA GLU A 617 72.43 25.87 12.45
C GLU A 617 71.39 27.00 12.47
N ARG A 618 71.80 28.23 12.68
CA ARG A 618 70.94 29.41 12.62
C ARG A 618 70.39 29.67 11.21
N GLN A 619 71.15 29.37 10.17
CA GLN A 619 70.68 29.42 8.79
C GLN A 619 69.75 28.28 8.45
N GLU A 620 69.90 27.06 9.01
CA GLU A 620 68.99 25.95 8.85
C GLU A 620 67.67 26.21 9.60
N LEU A 621 67.72 26.76 10.80
CA LEU A 621 66.48 27.19 11.53
C LEU A 621 65.69 28.21 10.71
N ARG A 622 66.35 29.20 10.20
CA ARG A 622 65.76 30.23 9.35
C ARG A 622 65.13 29.63 8.07
N LYS A 623 65.76 28.66 7.45
CA LYS A 623 65.25 27.95 6.28
C LYS A 623 63.99 27.09 6.65
N ARG A 624 63.96 26.44 7.81
CA ARG A 624 62.82 25.67 8.27
C ARG A 624 61.65 26.55 8.69
N MET A 625 61.90 27.68 9.37
CA MET A 625 60.91 28.69 9.68
C MET A 625 60.30 29.29 8.39
N ASN A 626 61.11 29.67 7.42
CA ASN A 626 60.63 30.18 6.15
C ASN A 626 59.84 29.12 5.34
N LYS A 627 60.19 27.83 5.46
CA LYS A 627 59.44 26.72 4.85
C LYS A 627 58.10 26.46 5.56
N ALA A 628 58.05 26.57 6.89
CA ALA A 628 56.81 26.49 7.66
C ALA A 628 55.91 27.70 7.35
N GLU A 629 56.46 28.90 7.30
CA GLU A 629 55.73 30.12 6.93
C GLU A 629 55.19 30.07 5.49
N LYS A 630 55.99 29.51 4.56
CA LYS A 630 55.54 29.30 3.19
C LYS A 630 54.41 28.25 3.07
N ASN A 631 54.51 27.19 3.86
CA ASN A 631 53.41 26.19 3.92
C ASN A 631 52.14 26.74 4.61
N MET A 632 52.25 27.74 5.47
CA MET A 632 51.11 28.46 6.03
C MET A 632 50.54 29.50 5.06
N SER A 633 51.35 30.12 4.23
CA SER A 633 50.93 31.15 3.25
C SER A 633 50.37 30.53 1.96
N ASP A 634 50.85 29.33 1.54
CA ASP A 634 50.32 28.63 0.37
C ASP A 634 48.92 28.04 0.58
N ARG A 635 48.42 27.98 1.84
CA ARG A 635 47.04 27.58 2.18
C ARG A 635 46.03 28.74 2.24
N GLN A 636 46.46 29.98 2.09
CA GLN A 636 45.57 31.11 1.80
C GLN A 636 45.42 31.24 0.28
N GLU A 637 44.40 30.59 -0.27
CA GLU A 637 43.95 30.88 -1.64
C GLU A 637 43.85 32.39 -1.83
N THR A 638 44.62 32.89 -2.79
CA THR A 638 44.60 34.27 -3.24
C THR A 638 43.20 34.68 -3.66
N LYS A 639 42.44 35.27 -2.72
CA LYS A 639 41.31 36.12 -3.11
C LYS A 639 41.90 37.35 -3.80
N LYS A 640 41.53 37.50 -5.08
CA LYS A 640 41.84 38.74 -5.85
C LYS A 640 41.49 39.97 -4.99
N PRO A 641 42.21 41.07 -5.03
CA PRO A 641 41.91 42.27 -4.27
C PRO A 641 40.55 42.81 -4.66
N LYS A 642 39.56 42.66 -3.77
CA LYS A 642 38.25 43.23 -3.93
C LYS A 642 38.33 44.75 -3.79
N LYS A 643 37.70 45.46 -4.72
CA LYS A 643 37.55 46.91 -4.70
C LYS A 643 37.03 47.35 -3.32
N GLN A 644 37.77 48.12 -2.56
CA GLN A 644 37.31 48.70 -1.32
C GLN A 644 36.12 49.63 -1.62
N LEU A 645 34.99 49.34 -1.00
CA LEU A 645 33.77 50.13 -1.12
C LEU A 645 33.99 51.52 -0.48
N THR A 646 33.68 52.58 -1.17
CA THR A 646 33.72 53.96 -0.63
C THR A 646 32.31 54.38 -0.17
N ALA A 647 32.24 55.36 0.71
CA ALA A 647 30.98 55.89 1.26
C ALA A 647 29.99 56.39 0.16
N LYS A 648 30.49 56.60 -1.08
CA LYS A 648 29.66 57.01 -2.24
C LYS A 648 29.04 55.85 -2.99
N ASP A 649 29.58 54.64 -2.81
CA ASP A 649 29.15 53.44 -3.53
C ASP A 649 27.99 52.71 -2.85
N ILE A 650 27.56 53.10 -1.63
CA ILE A 650 26.52 52.46 -0.86
C ILE A 650 25.36 53.43 -0.60
N ARG A 651 24.14 52.98 -0.90
CA ARG A 651 22.90 53.70 -0.65
C ARG A 651 21.99 52.94 0.31
N PRO A 652 21.16 53.61 1.13
CA PRO A 652 20.09 52.90 1.88
C PRO A 652 19.20 52.14 0.91
N GLY A 653 19.02 50.85 1.17
CA GLY A 653 18.26 49.92 0.32
C GLY A 653 19.14 48.94 -0.46
N ASP A 654 20.43 49.13 -0.53
CA ASP A 654 21.34 48.21 -1.24
C ASP A 654 21.51 46.91 -0.50
N SER A 655 21.64 45.82 -1.26
CA SER A 655 21.89 44.47 -0.75
C SER A 655 23.40 44.31 -0.51
N VAL A 656 23.75 43.99 0.69
CA VAL A 656 25.13 43.79 1.11
C VAL A 656 25.31 42.47 1.86
N LYS A 657 26.48 41.89 1.73
CA LYS A 657 26.90 40.75 2.54
C LYS A 657 27.88 41.23 3.58
N VAL A 658 27.57 40.98 4.85
CA VAL A 658 28.45 41.22 5.99
C VAL A 658 29.47 40.09 6.05
N LEU A 659 30.76 40.41 5.83
CA LEU A 659 31.83 39.42 5.68
C LEU A 659 32.12 38.68 7.00
N SER A 660 32.19 39.45 8.12
CA SER A 660 32.45 38.91 9.46
C SER A 660 31.36 37.89 9.93
N MET A 661 30.14 38.09 9.48
CA MET A 661 28.98 37.23 9.90
C MET A 661 28.52 36.27 8.78
N ASN A 662 29.07 36.43 7.56
CA ASN A 662 28.68 35.69 6.34
C ASN A 662 27.15 35.69 6.08
N LEU A 663 26.50 36.81 6.47
CA LEU A 663 25.05 37.00 6.32
C LEU A 663 24.75 38.10 5.28
N LYS A 664 23.68 37.90 4.51
CA LYS A 664 23.15 38.93 3.61
C LYS A 664 22.21 39.86 4.38
N GLY A 665 22.24 41.14 4.08
CA GLY A 665 21.35 42.15 4.68
C GLY A 665 21.14 43.34 3.78
N THR A 666 20.27 44.24 4.18
CA THR A 666 19.95 45.49 3.47
C THR A 666 20.50 46.68 4.24
N VAL A 667 21.13 47.61 3.56
CA VAL A 667 21.63 48.84 4.14
C VAL A 667 20.51 49.72 4.62
N GLY A 668 20.48 50.01 5.91
CA GLY A 668 19.41 50.81 6.59
C GLY A 668 19.74 52.29 6.76
N SER A 669 21.02 52.68 6.66
CA SER A 669 21.43 54.10 6.82
C SER A 669 22.68 54.41 5.99
N ARG A 670 22.95 55.67 5.68
CA ARG A 670 24.21 56.11 5.11
C ARG A 670 25.36 55.96 6.10
N PRO A 671 26.61 55.73 5.66
CA PRO A 671 27.77 55.67 6.53
C PRO A 671 27.99 56.94 7.32
N ASP A 672 28.37 56.84 8.61
CA ASP A 672 28.74 57.97 9.43
C ASP A 672 30.19 58.44 9.07
N SER A 673 30.64 59.54 9.73
CA SER A 673 31.95 60.10 9.53
C SER A 673 33.14 59.15 9.84
N LYS A 674 32.84 58.03 10.52
CA LYS A 674 33.82 56.98 10.89
C LYS A 674 33.66 55.72 10.04
N GLY A 675 32.81 55.73 8.99
CA GLY A 675 32.60 54.60 8.10
C GLY A 675 31.64 53.50 8.58
N PHE A 676 30.88 53.71 9.66
CA PHE A 676 29.91 52.76 10.17
C PHE A 676 28.51 53.04 9.63
N LEU A 677 27.79 52.00 9.33
CA LEU A 677 26.39 52.06 8.89
C LEU A 677 25.55 50.93 9.50
N PHE A 678 24.24 51.06 9.48
CA PHE A 678 23.33 49.99 9.94
C PHE A 678 22.90 49.12 8.79
N VAL A 679 23.05 47.78 8.99
CA VAL A 679 22.60 46.74 8.07
C VAL A 679 21.51 45.93 8.75
N GLN A 680 20.39 45.75 8.05
CA GLN A 680 19.28 44.92 8.48
C GLN A 680 19.47 43.51 7.91
N MET A 681 19.65 42.52 8.77
CA MET A 681 19.82 41.09 8.42
C MET A 681 18.63 40.31 8.99
N GLY A 682 17.57 40.18 8.19
CA GLY A 682 16.29 39.62 8.68
C GLY A 682 15.69 40.48 9.80
N ILE A 683 15.52 39.89 11.00
CA ILE A 683 15.01 40.62 12.21
C ILE A 683 16.10 41.35 13.01
N ILE A 684 17.38 41.13 12.69
CA ILE A 684 18.51 41.71 13.41
C ILE A 684 19.03 42.94 12.66
N ARG A 685 19.20 44.06 13.41
CA ARG A 685 19.83 45.27 12.91
C ARG A 685 21.17 45.47 13.61
N SER A 686 22.26 45.45 12.84
CA SER A 686 23.64 45.59 13.35
C SER A 686 24.34 46.81 12.77
N LYS A 687 25.24 47.44 13.57
CA LYS A 687 26.13 48.49 13.12
C LYS A 687 27.42 47.86 12.58
N VAL A 688 27.72 48.03 11.31
CA VAL A 688 28.82 47.36 10.60
C VAL A 688 29.70 48.43 9.93
N HIS A 689 31.00 48.20 9.88
CA HIS A 689 31.94 49.08 9.20
C HIS A 689 31.96 48.80 7.69
N LEU A 690 32.21 49.82 6.88
CA LEU A 690 32.22 49.77 5.42
C LEU A 690 33.19 48.72 4.82
N SER A 691 34.33 48.48 5.50
CA SER A 691 35.31 47.45 5.09
C SER A 691 34.85 46.03 5.26
N ASP A 692 33.76 45.81 6.03
CA ASP A 692 33.21 44.49 6.31
C ASP A 692 31.97 44.15 5.44
N LEU A 693 31.79 44.96 4.37
CA LEU A 693 30.65 44.83 3.48
C LEU A 693 31.06 44.51 2.06
N GLU A 694 30.29 43.69 1.38
CA GLU A 694 30.38 43.41 -0.04
C GLU A 694 29.03 43.62 -0.69
N LEU A 695 28.95 44.41 -1.78
CA LEU A 695 27.74 44.62 -2.56
C LEU A 695 27.34 43.33 -3.28
N VAL A 696 26.04 42.97 -3.21
CA VAL A 696 25.49 41.78 -3.89
C VAL A 696 24.47 42.30 -4.94
N ASP A 697 24.73 42.00 -6.21
CA ASP A 697 23.88 42.39 -7.35
C ASP A 697 22.63 41.48 -7.47
N GLU A 698 21.84 41.32 -6.41
CA GLU A 698 20.55 40.64 -6.45
C GLU A 698 19.46 41.54 -5.91
N PRO A 699 18.28 41.63 -6.55
CA PRO A 699 17.16 42.44 -6.01
C PRO A 699 16.67 41.84 -4.70
N VAL A 700 16.79 42.57 -3.61
CA VAL A 700 16.27 42.18 -2.30
C VAL A 700 14.80 42.48 -2.21
N ILE A 701 14.02 41.50 -1.87
CA ILE A 701 12.62 41.65 -1.43
C ILE A 701 12.63 42.33 -0.06
N THR A 702 12.37 43.64 -0.01
CA THR A 702 12.25 44.41 1.24
C THR A 702 10.92 44.17 1.89
N THR A 703 10.93 43.61 3.12
CA THR A 703 9.79 43.68 4.05
C THR A 703 9.69 45.08 4.65
N PRO A 704 8.56 45.81 4.54
CA PRO A 704 8.42 47.13 5.11
C PRO A 704 8.22 47.10 6.63
N SER A 705 8.84 48.01 7.35
CA SER A 705 8.67 48.24 8.80
C SER A 705 7.26 48.71 9.12
N LEU A 706 6.64 48.06 10.13
CA LEU A 706 5.33 48.38 10.65
C LEU A 706 5.29 49.81 11.28
N GLN A 707 4.57 50.70 10.64
CA GLN A 707 3.96 51.86 11.31
C GLN A 707 2.46 51.64 11.45
N LYS A 708 1.96 51.76 12.69
CA LYS A 708 0.56 51.55 13.07
C LYS A 708 -0.33 52.70 12.58
N THR A 709 -1.18 52.46 11.57
CA THR A 709 -2.44 53.21 11.39
C THR A 709 -3.48 52.26 10.76
N GLY A 710 -4.73 52.38 11.25
CA GLY A 710 -5.82 51.43 11.08
C GLY A 710 -6.41 51.23 9.65
N ALA A 711 -5.79 51.80 8.61
CA ALA A 711 -6.22 51.65 7.21
C ALA A 711 -5.44 50.54 6.43
N GLY A 712 -4.47 49.89 7.06
CA GLY A 712 -3.53 48.96 6.40
C GLY A 712 -4.00 47.51 6.26
N LYS A 713 -5.04 47.08 7.02
CA LYS A 713 -5.45 45.67 7.07
C LYS A 713 -6.10 45.15 5.79
N ILE A 714 -6.72 46.03 5.00
CA ILE A 714 -7.38 45.62 3.74
C ILE A 714 -6.39 45.56 2.57
N ARG A 715 -5.31 46.34 2.60
CA ARG A 715 -4.30 46.39 1.53
C ARG A 715 -3.30 45.22 1.56
N MET A 716 -2.99 44.67 2.72
CA MET A 716 -2.02 43.59 2.86
C MET A 716 -2.51 42.21 2.39
N SER A 717 -3.82 41.95 2.38
CA SER A 717 -4.35 40.65 1.94
C SER A 717 -4.40 40.53 0.40
N LYS A 718 -4.50 41.65 -0.33
CA LYS A 718 -4.55 41.61 -1.80
C LYS A 718 -3.17 41.56 -2.48
N SER A 719 -2.14 42.16 -1.90
CA SER A 719 -0.79 42.16 -2.51
C SER A 719 -0.07 40.81 -2.47
N ALA A 720 -0.47 39.92 -1.57
CA ALA A 720 0.11 38.58 -1.45
C ALA A 720 -0.56 37.52 -2.35
N SER A 721 -1.67 37.85 -3.02
CA SER A 721 -2.49 36.91 -3.78
C SER A 721 -2.58 37.17 -5.29
N VAL A 722 -2.03 38.28 -5.81
CA VAL A 722 -2.09 38.59 -7.24
C VAL A 722 -0.95 37.90 -7.99
N SER A 723 -1.30 36.99 -8.88
CA SER A 723 -0.34 36.32 -9.78
C SER A 723 0.31 37.32 -10.74
N THR A 724 1.58 37.12 -11.07
CA THR A 724 2.29 37.88 -12.11
C THR A 724 1.89 37.47 -13.52
N GLU A 725 1.02 36.51 -13.68
CA GLU A 725 0.55 36.01 -14.97
C GLU A 725 -0.97 35.80 -14.95
N ILE A 726 -1.65 36.18 -16.02
CA ILE A 726 -3.04 35.87 -16.30
C ILE A 726 -3.17 35.03 -17.58
N ASN A 727 -3.96 33.97 -17.55
CA ASN A 727 -4.17 33.07 -18.68
C ASN A 727 -5.59 33.27 -19.26
N LEU A 728 -5.68 33.80 -20.47
CA LEU A 728 -6.91 34.10 -21.19
C LEU A 728 -7.18 33.16 -22.38
N LEU A 729 -6.48 32.01 -22.45
CA LEU A 729 -6.68 31.03 -23.51
C LEU A 729 -8.11 30.49 -23.52
N GLY A 730 -8.71 30.45 -24.71
CA GLY A 730 -10.07 29.92 -24.90
C GLY A 730 -11.21 30.87 -24.49
N ARG A 731 -10.91 32.12 -24.09
CA ARG A 731 -11.91 33.15 -23.81
C ARG A 731 -12.33 33.88 -25.08
N THR A 732 -13.54 34.40 -25.10
CA THR A 732 -13.94 35.41 -26.09
C THR A 732 -13.28 36.75 -25.81
N VAL A 733 -13.24 37.67 -26.78
CA VAL A 733 -12.60 39.00 -26.61
C VAL A 733 -13.23 39.79 -25.47
N ASP A 734 -14.55 39.79 -25.36
CA ASP A 734 -15.28 40.54 -24.34
C ASP A 734 -15.07 39.98 -22.94
N GLU A 735 -15.10 38.64 -22.80
CA GLU A 735 -14.79 37.95 -21.52
C GLU A 735 -13.35 38.22 -21.08
N ALA A 736 -12.41 38.14 -22.01
CA ALA A 736 -11.00 38.37 -21.73
C ALA A 736 -10.74 39.82 -21.30
N ILE A 737 -11.41 40.82 -21.89
CA ILE A 737 -11.29 42.23 -21.52
C ILE A 737 -11.85 42.44 -20.10
N ALA A 738 -13.01 41.86 -19.77
CA ALA A 738 -13.60 42.00 -18.43
C ALA A 738 -12.73 41.36 -17.32
N GLU A 739 -12.13 40.21 -17.59
CA GLU A 739 -11.22 39.51 -16.65
C GLU A 739 -9.87 40.26 -16.53
N LEU A 740 -9.38 40.79 -17.64
CA LEU A 740 -8.14 41.57 -17.72
C LEU A 740 -8.26 42.92 -17.01
N ASP A 741 -9.40 43.60 -17.12
CA ASP A 741 -9.65 44.90 -16.45
C ASP A 741 -9.48 44.76 -14.91
N LYS A 742 -10.16 43.80 -14.34
CA LYS A 742 -10.06 43.48 -12.91
C LYS A 742 -8.65 43.08 -12.49
N TYR A 743 -7.99 42.25 -13.30
CA TYR A 743 -6.64 41.78 -13.01
C TYR A 743 -5.60 42.91 -13.05
N LEU A 744 -5.68 43.82 -14.06
CA LEU A 744 -4.75 44.95 -14.15
C LEU A 744 -4.92 45.93 -12.99
N ASP A 745 -6.14 46.16 -12.53
CA ASP A 745 -6.40 47.00 -11.34
C ASP A 745 -5.81 46.36 -10.09
N ASP A 746 -6.04 45.04 -9.88
CA ASP A 746 -5.50 44.32 -8.75
C ASP A 746 -3.96 44.25 -8.80
N ALA A 747 -3.37 44.09 -9.98
CA ALA A 747 -1.93 44.05 -10.20
C ALA A 747 -1.28 45.45 -9.95
N TYR A 748 -1.95 46.53 -10.40
CA TYR A 748 -1.51 47.90 -10.14
C TYR A 748 -1.58 48.27 -8.67
N ILE A 749 -2.69 47.89 -7.95
CA ILE A 749 -2.84 48.10 -6.52
C ILE A 749 -1.79 47.27 -5.74
N ALA A 750 -1.43 46.11 -6.28
CA ALA A 750 -0.36 45.22 -5.72
C ALA A 750 1.05 45.74 -6.01
N HIS A 751 1.20 46.85 -6.73
CA HIS A 751 2.49 47.44 -7.13
C HIS A 751 3.41 46.48 -7.91
N LEU A 752 2.82 45.63 -8.76
CA LEU A 752 3.59 44.80 -9.66
C LEU A 752 4.23 45.71 -10.74
N LYS A 753 5.49 45.50 -11.05
CA LYS A 753 6.24 46.31 -12.06
C LYS A 753 5.84 45.90 -13.48
N SER A 754 5.65 44.60 -13.69
CA SER A 754 5.19 44.04 -14.96
C SER A 754 4.36 42.79 -14.73
N VAL A 755 3.48 42.50 -15.70
CA VAL A 755 2.63 41.32 -15.71
C VAL A 755 2.62 40.66 -17.08
N ARG A 756 2.33 39.37 -17.10
CA ARG A 756 2.30 38.52 -18.27
C ARG A 756 0.88 38.11 -18.62
N ILE A 757 0.42 38.41 -19.85
CA ILE A 757 -0.91 38.06 -20.33
C ILE A 757 -0.78 37.00 -21.42
N VAL A 758 -1.28 35.79 -21.15
CA VAL A 758 -1.25 34.65 -22.07
C VAL A 758 -2.56 34.59 -22.84
N HIS A 759 -2.52 34.86 -24.15
CA HIS A 759 -3.68 34.89 -25.04
C HIS A 759 -3.61 33.90 -26.20
N GLY A 760 -2.46 33.22 -26.38
CA GLY A 760 -2.23 32.23 -27.43
C GLY A 760 -1.94 32.83 -28.81
N LYS A 761 -1.47 31.96 -29.71
CA LYS A 761 -1.12 32.34 -31.10
C LYS A 761 -2.33 32.35 -32.09
N GLY A 762 -3.46 31.70 -31.80
CA GLY A 762 -4.68 31.52 -32.58
C GLY A 762 -4.89 32.46 -33.79
N THR A 763 -6.11 32.86 -34.11
CA THR A 763 -6.44 33.79 -35.22
C THR A 763 -5.95 35.23 -35.00
N GLY A 764 -5.43 35.56 -33.81
CA GLY A 764 -4.96 36.89 -33.45
C GLY A 764 -6.07 37.86 -33.00
N ALA A 765 -7.35 37.46 -33.04
CA ALA A 765 -8.47 38.32 -32.63
C ALA A 765 -8.35 38.71 -31.13
N LEU A 766 -8.06 37.76 -30.26
CA LEU A 766 -7.90 38.00 -28.84
C LEU A 766 -6.71 38.93 -28.54
N ARG A 767 -5.57 38.70 -29.20
CA ARG A 767 -4.38 39.56 -29.11
C ARG A 767 -4.72 40.99 -29.51
N LYS A 768 -5.43 41.17 -30.64
CA LYS A 768 -5.80 42.52 -31.14
C LYS A 768 -6.72 43.20 -30.13
N GLY A 769 -7.76 42.53 -29.61
CA GLY A 769 -8.67 43.10 -28.61
C GLY A 769 -7.94 43.49 -27.32
N ILE A 770 -7.04 42.65 -26.82
CA ILE A 770 -6.23 42.97 -25.64
C ILE A 770 -5.31 44.17 -25.88
N HIS A 771 -4.61 44.26 -27.03
CA HIS A 771 -3.74 45.40 -27.36
C HIS A 771 -4.53 46.71 -27.51
N ASP A 772 -5.71 46.67 -28.12
CA ASP A 772 -6.58 47.86 -28.27
C ASP A 772 -7.13 48.30 -26.91
N TYR A 773 -7.37 47.38 -25.99
CA TYR A 773 -7.77 47.68 -24.63
C TYR A 773 -6.59 48.27 -23.81
N LEU A 774 -5.40 47.69 -23.85
CA LEU A 774 -4.21 48.14 -23.11
C LEU A 774 -3.79 49.56 -23.49
N ARG A 775 -3.96 50.00 -24.77
CA ARG A 775 -3.69 51.36 -25.24
C ARG A 775 -4.52 52.43 -24.53
N ARG A 776 -5.69 52.06 -24.01
CA ARG A 776 -6.64 52.98 -23.34
C ARG A 776 -6.44 53.00 -21.84
N GLN A 777 -5.63 52.10 -21.27
CA GLN A 777 -5.44 51.98 -19.81
C GLN A 777 -4.47 53.02 -19.30
N LYS A 778 -4.90 53.80 -18.27
CA LYS A 778 -4.12 54.88 -17.65
C LYS A 778 -2.91 54.43 -16.85
N HIS A 779 -2.99 53.21 -16.33
CA HIS A 779 -1.99 52.63 -15.41
C HIS A 779 -0.89 51.83 -16.16
N VAL A 780 -1.06 51.57 -17.46
CA VAL A 780 -0.07 50.90 -18.31
C VAL A 780 0.95 51.89 -18.81
N SER A 781 2.23 51.58 -18.65
CA SER A 781 3.35 52.40 -19.17
C SER A 781 3.72 51.95 -20.58
N SER A 782 3.93 50.66 -20.78
CA SER A 782 4.25 50.05 -22.06
C SER A 782 3.74 48.63 -22.12
N PHE A 783 3.59 48.08 -23.33
CA PHE A 783 3.36 46.65 -23.52
C PHE A 783 4.06 46.17 -24.79
N ARG A 784 4.55 44.93 -24.76
CA ARG A 784 5.21 44.30 -25.89
C ARG A 784 4.82 42.82 -26.00
N LEU A 785 5.05 42.21 -27.14
CA LEU A 785 4.94 40.78 -27.31
C LEU A 785 6.11 40.08 -26.56
N GLY A 786 5.89 38.88 -26.08
CA GLY A 786 6.91 38.05 -25.48
C GLY A 786 8.01 37.70 -26.49
N GLU A 787 9.25 37.61 -25.99
CA GLU A 787 10.42 37.17 -26.75
C GLU A 787 10.63 35.65 -26.62
N PHE A 788 11.68 35.12 -27.30
CA PHE A 788 12.03 33.70 -27.24
C PHE A 788 12.30 33.29 -25.79
N GLY A 789 11.51 32.32 -25.29
CA GLY A 789 11.52 31.89 -23.87
C GLY A 789 10.41 32.53 -23.00
N GLU A 790 9.77 33.61 -23.41
CA GLU A 790 8.66 34.30 -22.73
C GLU A 790 7.28 33.87 -23.27
N GLY A 791 7.20 33.00 -24.29
CA GLY A 791 5.98 32.54 -24.94
C GLY A 791 5.67 33.13 -26.27
N ASP A 792 6.63 33.86 -26.89
CA ASP A 792 6.59 34.46 -28.24
C ASP A 792 5.31 35.30 -28.51
N ALA A 793 4.78 35.20 -29.73
CA ALA A 793 3.58 35.91 -30.18
C ALA A 793 2.27 35.50 -29.50
N GLY A 794 2.29 34.51 -28.59
CA GLY A 794 1.16 34.06 -27.78
C GLY A 794 1.00 34.76 -26.45
N VAL A 795 1.92 35.66 -26.10
CA VAL A 795 1.98 36.34 -24.79
C VAL A 795 2.20 37.82 -25.01
N THR A 796 1.61 38.67 -24.16
CA THR A 796 1.87 40.09 -24.06
C THR A 796 2.39 40.42 -22.66
N ILE A 797 3.53 41.11 -22.58
CA ILE A 797 4.08 41.64 -21.35
C ILE A 797 3.67 43.10 -21.23
N VAL A 798 3.17 43.47 -20.04
CA VAL A 798 2.64 44.79 -19.72
C VAL A 798 3.42 45.38 -18.58
N ASP A 799 3.97 46.57 -18.75
CA ASP A 799 4.66 47.33 -17.71
C ASP A 799 3.77 48.43 -17.17
N PHE A 800 3.68 48.56 -15.85
CA PHE A 800 2.91 49.63 -15.21
C PHE A 800 3.74 50.90 -15.00
N LYS A 801 3.03 52.03 -14.86
CA LYS A 801 3.64 53.34 -14.58
C LYS A 801 4.18 53.46 -13.15
#